data_9a25acef00e6a74e19ba419552b93131
#
_entry.id   9a25acef00e6a74e19ba419552b93131
#
_cell.length_a   1.000
_cell.length_b   1.000
_cell.length_c   1.000
_cell.angle_alpha   90.00
_cell.angle_beta   90.00
_cell.angle_gamma   90.00
#
_symmetry.space_group_name_H-M   'P 1'
#
loop_
_entity.id
_entity.type
_entity.pdbx_description
1 polymer ?
#
loop_
_entity_poly.entity_id
_entity_poly.type
_entity_poly.pdbx_seq_one_letter_code
_entity_poly.pdbx_strand_id
1 'polypeptide(L)'
;MKKLLIPLIAAFAANTVSAAAPQQVIDISTDKVSMVLTAAPGGEVYFRHFGGRIDDPAPLADYKSNRRSDHGTEDLAYPATGGRNFREPALRVTHADGDMNTELRYVSHASKQLSDKNVTETVVKMTDCCQALDVELVFTAYARENVITTHAVIRNREKGPVTLHSFYSSSLPLKADKYLLTHLYGAWAREAQVDHTLLTHGSKSIESTREVRTTHTENPAFLLTLNSDSFSETCGEVIAGALAWSGNFRLNFEVDEFDVLTVLAGANPNASEYRLRPGETFTTPEMIYTHSFCGAGGASRNLHDWARNYGIYHGHEVVPTLLNSWEGAYFKFDAKVLKQMIDDAASMGLEMFVLDDGWFGNKYPRNNSNAGLGDWQVNAAKLPEGIDHIASYAHSKGLKFGIWIEPEMVNPKSELAEKHPDWIVRPPKREAPTTRNQWLLDLTNPKVQDFVFGVFDNTMKLSDKIDVIKWDANRNANNVGSAYLPADEQSRFWIDYAQGFYKVMERIRAKYPDVLIQACASGGGRVEYGALKYFDEVWTSDNTEALSRARIQYGTSLFYPAVVMGSHVSATPNHQTGNITPIKFRFDMACAGRLGMELQPRQMTDEERQFARRAIASYKEYRDIVMQGDLYRIGTPYDKSGCYGLMYVSKDRKQAVLFTYSLRYQGRSLIPKFRLQGLDPKTGYTIRELNVDKSRNWFDGKTFSGEMLSNAGINPSMPKIYDSGVFLLTAE
;
A
#
# COMPACT_ATOMS: atom_id res chain seq x y z
N MET A 1 26.47 -66.38 66.13
CA MET A 1 26.48 -65.59 64.85
C MET A 1 25.03 -65.53 64.35
N LYS A 2 24.34 -64.45 64.64
CA LYS A 2 22.99 -64.15 64.17
C LYS A 2 23.08 -63.32 62.89
N LYS A 3 22.59 -63.85 61.80
CA LYS A 3 22.40 -63.11 60.54
C LYS A 3 21.14 -62.26 60.62
N LEU A 4 21.28 -60.96 60.52
CA LEU A 4 20.23 -59.99 60.32
C LEU A 4 19.78 -59.99 58.85
N LEU A 5 18.56 -60.38 58.56
CA LEU A 5 17.92 -60.14 57.25
C LEU A 5 17.25 -58.75 57.29
N ILE A 6 17.66 -57.87 56.40
CA ILE A 6 16.99 -56.58 56.11
C ILE A 6 16.05 -56.79 54.92
N PRO A 7 14.75 -56.51 54.99
CA PRO A 7 13.89 -56.58 53.83
C PRO A 7 14.03 -55.34 52.99
N LEU A 8 14.35 -55.55 51.73
CA LEU A 8 14.38 -54.50 50.70
C LEU A 8 12.93 -54.17 50.30
N ILE A 9 12.37 -53.06 50.77
CA ILE A 9 11.11 -52.54 50.31
C ILE A 9 11.38 -51.81 48.96
N ALA A 10 10.98 -52.44 47.85
CA ALA A 10 10.91 -51.81 46.54
C ALA A 10 9.72 -50.83 46.50
N ALA A 11 10.02 -49.54 46.58
CA ALA A 11 9.03 -48.51 46.30
C ALA A 11 8.75 -48.46 44.78
N PHE A 12 7.65 -48.99 44.34
CA PHE A 12 7.09 -48.72 43.02
C PHE A 12 6.64 -47.24 42.99
N ALA A 13 7.45 -46.36 42.39
CA ALA A 13 6.98 -45.04 41.99
C ALA A 13 5.97 -45.25 40.86
N ALA A 14 4.70 -45.06 41.17
CA ALA A 14 3.65 -44.95 40.16
C ALA A 14 3.94 -43.67 39.36
N ASN A 15 4.51 -43.86 38.18
CA ASN A 15 4.48 -42.80 37.18
C ASN A 15 3.03 -42.53 36.81
N THR A 16 2.42 -41.53 37.44
CA THR A 16 1.18 -40.96 36.95
C THR A 16 1.54 -40.34 35.57
N VAL A 17 1.16 -41.06 34.52
CA VAL A 17 1.11 -40.47 33.18
C VAL A 17 0.09 -39.35 33.31
N SER A 18 0.60 -38.11 33.47
CA SER A 18 -0.23 -36.91 33.32
C SER A 18 -0.83 -36.99 31.91
N ALA A 19 -2.12 -37.09 31.80
CA ALA A 19 -2.80 -37.02 30.53
C ALA A 19 -2.32 -35.69 29.86
N ALA A 20 -1.72 -35.81 28.69
CA ALA A 20 -1.30 -34.64 27.94
C ALA A 20 -2.50 -33.69 27.80
N ALA A 21 -2.27 -32.39 28.07
CA ALA A 21 -3.32 -31.42 27.88
C ALA A 21 -3.87 -31.52 26.44
N PRO A 22 -5.18 -31.41 26.22
CA PRO A 22 -5.75 -31.51 24.88
C PRO A 22 -5.18 -30.41 23.98
N GLN A 23 -4.96 -30.74 22.71
CA GLN A 23 -4.57 -29.76 21.71
C GLN A 23 -5.64 -28.65 21.63
N GLN A 24 -5.22 -27.38 21.62
CA GLN A 24 -6.16 -26.27 21.57
C GLN A 24 -6.25 -25.73 20.13
N VAL A 25 -7.46 -25.46 19.66
CA VAL A 25 -7.74 -24.82 18.40
C VAL A 25 -7.88 -23.30 18.63
N ILE A 26 -7.22 -22.52 17.82
CA ILE A 26 -7.28 -21.06 17.83
C ILE A 26 -7.88 -20.64 16.49
N ASP A 27 -9.15 -20.23 16.53
CA ASP A 27 -9.92 -19.81 15.35
C ASP A 27 -9.85 -18.29 15.20
N ILE A 28 -9.37 -17.85 14.03
CA ILE A 28 -9.28 -16.45 13.62
C ILE A 28 -10.06 -16.33 12.32
N SER A 29 -11.33 -15.97 12.41
CA SER A 29 -12.24 -16.07 11.27
C SER A 29 -12.99 -14.78 10.99
N THR A 30 -13.31 -14.59 9.72
CA THR A 30 -14.18 -13.56 9.17
C THR A 30 -15.48 -14.20 8.65
N ASP A 31 -16.33 -13.45 7.95
CA ASP A 31 -17.56 -14.00 7.36
C ASP A 31 -17.30 -15.09 6.31
N LYS A 32 -16.17 -14.98 5.56
CA LYS A 32 -15.86 -15.91 4.43
C LYS A 32 -14.48 -16.52 4.47
N VAL A 33 -13.62 -16.12 5.41
CA VAL A 33 -12.22 -16.57 5.51
C VAL A 33 -11.94 -17.08 6.91
N SER A 34 -11.20 -18.18 7.01
CA SER A 34 -10.66 -18.69 8.28
C SER A 34 -9.15 -18.80 8.23
N MET A 35 -8.51 -18.42 9.32
CA MET A 35 -7.14 -18.77 9.66
C MET A 35 -7.18 -19.57 10.96
N VAL A 36 -6.66 -20.79 10.95
CA VAL A 36 -6.74 -21.70 12.11
C VAL A 36 -5.35 -22.14 12.52
N LEU A 37 -5.07 -21.96 13.81
CA LEU A 37 -3.85 -22.45 14.44
C LEU A 37 -4.22 -23.55 15.48
N THR A 38 -3.24 -24.39 15.83
CA THR A 38 -3.39 -25.34 16.93
C THR A 38 -2.18 -25.28 17.86
N ALA A 39 -2.42 -25.26 19.16
CA ALA A 39 -1.38 -25.39 20.17
C ALA A 39 -1.30 -26.85 20.63
N ALA A 40 -0.17 -27.51 20.35
CA ALA A 40 0.08 -28.90 20.71
C ALA A 40 0.37 -29.08 22.22
N PRO A 41 0.23 -30.29 22.76
CA PRO A 41 0.60 -30.59 24.15
C PRO A 41 2.09 -30.29 24.47
N GLY A 42 2.97 -30.37 23.48
CA GLY A 42 4.38 -30.03 23.60
C GLY A 42 4.67 -28.52 23.63
N GLY A 43 3.65 -27.68 23.37
CA GLY A 43 3.73 -26.24 23.35
C GLY A 43 4.04 -25.65 21.96
N GLU A 44 4.22 -26.47 20.94
CA GLU A 44 4.36 -25.97 19.57
C GLU A 44 3.03 -25.36 19.08
N VAL A 45 3.09 -24.23 18.37
CA VAL A 45 1.93 -23.62 17.70
C VAL A 45 2.05 -23.88 16.19
N TYR A 46 1.09 -24.64 15.68
CA TYR A 46 1.07 -25.03 14.27
C TYR A 46 0.05 -24.22 13.48
N PHE A 47 0.39 -23.92 12.24
CA PHE A 47 -0.52 -23.38 11.25
C PHE A 47 -1.34 -24.54 10.64
N ARG A 48 -2.66 -24.43 10.58
CA ARG A 48 -3.51 -25.52 10.09
C ARG A 48 -4.31 -25.18 8.86
N HIS A 49 -4.75 -23.94 8.74
CA HIS A 49 -5.58 -23.52 7.62
C HIS A 49 -5.50 -22.01 7.39
N PHE A 50 -5.49 -21.62 6.14
CA PHE A 50 -5.86 -20.29 5.68
C PHE A 50 -6.56 -20.42 4.33
N GLY A 51 -7.83 -19.97 4.29
CA GLY A 51 -8.65 -20.14 3.08
C GLY A 51 -10.11 -19.83 3.34
N GLY A 52 -11.01 -20.51 2.62
CA GLY A 52 -12.44 -20.38 2.83
C GLY A 52 -12.86 -20.69 4.26
N ARG A 53 -13.95 -20.07 4.71
CA ARG A 53 -14.50 -20.20 6.07
C ARG A 53 -14.72 -21.67 6.46
N ILE A 54 -14.27 -22.02 7.65
CA ILE A 54 -14.57 -23.27 8.36
C ILE A 54 -15.45 -22.92 9.55
N ASP A 55 -16.68 -23.42 9.57
CA ASP A 55 -17.64 -23.12 10.66
C ASP A 55 -17.32 -23.87 11.94
N ASP A 56 -16.79 -25.11 11.85
CA ASP A 56 -16.31 -25.89 12.98
C ASP A 56 -14.87 -26.35 12.77
N PRO A 57 -13.87 -25.59 13.23
CA PRO A 57 -12.47 -25.95 13.12
C PRO A 57 -12.01 -26.96 14.21
N ALA A 58 -12.85 -27.33 15.17
CA ALA A 58 -12.45 -28.20 16.28
C ALA A 58 -11.80 -29.53 15.87
N PRO A 59 -12.22 -30.22 14.78
CA PRO A 59 -11.56 -31.45 14.33
C PRO A 59 -10.09 -31.27 13.92
N LEU A 60 -9.62 -30.06 13.64
CA LEU A 60 -8.21 -29.79 13.34
C LEU A 60 -7.28 -29.99 14.53
N ALA A 61 -7.85 -30.11 15.77
CA ALA A 61 -7.12 -30.56 16.96
C ALA A 61 -6.57 -31.99 16.85
N ASP A 62 -7.25 -32.82 16.06
CA ASP A 62 -6.88 -34.24 15.90
C ASP A 62 -5.92 -34.46 14.72
N TYR A 63 -5.53 -33.37 14.01
CA TYR A 63 -4.62 -33.47 12.88
C TYR A 63 -3.28 -34.10 13.31
N LYS A 64 -2.88 -35.15 12.61
CA LYS A 64 -1.61 -35.83 12.81
C LYS A 64 -0.74 -35.69 11.59
N SER A 65 0.48 -35.20 11.78
CA SER A 65 1.48 -35.18 10.72
C SER A 65 1.93 -36.60 10.38
N ASN A 66 2.11 -36.79 9.07
CA ASN A 66 2.81 -37.97 8.53
C ASN A 66 4.31 -37.66 8.29
N ARG A 67 4.78 -36.48 8.62
CA ARG A 67 6.17 -36.05 8.37
C ARG A 67 7.11 -36.76 9.36
N ARG A 68 8.17 -37.38 8.86
CA ARG A 68 9.18 -38.02 9.69
C ARG A 68 9.99 -36.97 10.47
N SER A 69 10.49 -37.33 11.62
CA SER A 69 11.24 -36.42 12.50
C SER A 69 12.54 -35.87 11.89
N ASP A 70 13.14 -36.59 10.93
CA ASP A 70 14.33 -36.21 10.18
C ASP A 70 14.03 -35.25 9.00
N HIS A 71 12.77 -35.03 8.68
CA HIS A 71 12.30 -34.08 7.66
C HIS A 71 11.84 -32.74 8.25
N GLY A 72 12.23 -32.43 9.46
CA GLY A 72 11.87 -31.19 10.14
C GLY A 72 10.51 -31.21 10.85
N THR A 73 10.14 -30.07 11.39
CA THR A 73 8.82 -29.84 11.96
C THR A 73 7.78 -29.56 10.87
N GLU A 74 6.53 -29.77 11.22
CA GLU A 74 5.41 -29.25 10.44
C GLU A 74 5.35 -27.74 10.46
N ASP A 75 4.40 -27.21 9.75
CA ASP A 75 4.15 -25.80 9.52
C ASP A 75 3.89 -25.04 10.80
N LEU A 76 4.94 -24.53 11.44
CA LEU A 76 4.85 -23.67 12.61
C LEU A 76 4.21 -22.35 12.26
N ALA A 77 3.37 -21.82 13.14
CA ALA A 77 2.75 -20.51 12.96
C ALA A 77 3.77 -19.36 12.93
N TYR A 78 4.88 -19.51 13.65
CA TYR A 78 5.99 -18.55 13.65
C TYR A 78 7.32 -19.28 13.87
N PRO A 79 7.93 -19.79 12.81
CA PRO A 79 9.16 -20.55 12.91
C PRO A 79 10.34 -19.68 13.34
N ALA A 80 11.09 -20.11 14.35
CA ALA A 80 12.33 -19.51 14.79
C ALA A 80 13.53 -20.37 14.40
N THR A 81 14.75 -19.81 14.47
CA THR A 81 15.98 -20.59 14.31
C THR A 81 16.13 -21.53 15.48
N GLY A 82 16.28 -22.82 15.22
CA GLY A 82 16.43 -23.85 16.25
C GLY A 82 15.42 -24.97 16.11
N GLY A 83 15.43 -25.90 17.06
CA GLY A 83 14.58 -27.08 17.03
C GLY A 83 14.74 -27.86 15.72
N ARG A 84 13.63 -28.16 15.05
CA ARG A 84 13.60 -28.88 13.78
C ARG A 84 13.08 -28.03 12.61
N ASN A 85 13.26 -26.71 12.66
CA ASN A 85 12.93 -25.84 11.54
C ASN A 85 14.12 -25.80 10.56
N PHE A 86 13.93 -26.31 9.34
CA PHE A 86 14.95 -26.37 8.28
C PHE A 86 14.70 -25.38 7.15
N ARG A 87 13.61 -24.60 7.21
CA ARG A 87 13.28 -23.51 6.28
C ARG A 87 13.79 -22.16 6.82
N GLU A 88 13.74 -21.12 5.99
CA GLU A 88 14.03 -19.77 6.47
C GLU A 88 13.15 -19.44 7.68
N PRO A 89 13.74 -19.02 8.82
CA PRO A 89 12.96 -18.72 10.02
C PRO A 89 12.34 -17.32 9.94
N ALA A 90 11.13 -17.17 10.47
CA ALA A 90 10.50 -15.87 10.67
C ALA A 90 11.25 -15.05 11.75
N LEU A 91 11.81 -15.71 12.74
CA LEU A 91 12.57 -15.10 13.83
C LEU A 91 13.96 -15.71 13.95
N ARG A 92 15.01 -14.87 13.93
CA ARG A 92 16.38 -15.26 14.23
C ARG A 92 16.99 -14.32 15.25
N VAL A 93 17.40 -14.86 16.38
CA VAL A 93 17.91 -14.13 17.53
C VAL A 93 19.28 -14.65 17.91
N THR A 94 20.19 -13.75 18.31
CA THR A 94 21.31 -14.08 19.17
C THR A 94 20.97 -13.61 20.58
N HIS A 95 20.85 -14.55 21.50
CA HIS A 95 20.52 -14.31 22.90
C HIS A 95 21.67 -13.65 23.67
N ALA A 96 21.43 -13.16 24.87
CA ALA A 96 22.41 -12.42 25.65
C ALA A 96 23.61 -13.25 26.07
N ASP A 97 23.51 -14.57 26.13
CA ASP A 97 24.59 -15.52 26.42
C ASP A 97 25.30 -16.05 25.17
N GLY A 98 24.87 -15.63 23.98
CA GLY A 98 25.43 -16.04 22.69
C GLY A 98 24.75 -17.26 22.06
N ASP A 99 23.72 -17.84 22.67
CA ASP A 99 22.90 -18.86 22.04
C ASP A 99 22.17 -18.27 20.81
N MET A 100 22.08 -19.06 19.73
CA MET A 100 21.43 -18.67 18.48
C MET A 100 20.12 -19.46 18.22
N ASN A 101 19.72 -20.29 19.17
CA ASN A 101 18.53 -21.11 19.03
C ASN A 101 17.37 -20.54 19.84
N THR A 102 16.19 -20.55 19.26
CA THR A 102 14.94 -20.09 19.88
C THR A 102 13.86 -21.12 19.63
N GLU A 103 13.29 -21.69 20.68
CA GLU A 103 12.20 -22.65 20.59
C GLU A 103 10.96 -22.12 21.31
N LEU A 104 10.08 -21.49 20.54
CA LEU A 104 8.87 -20.87 21.08
C LEU A 104 7.84 -21.91 21.53
N ARG A 105 7.33 -21.72 22.75
CA ARG A 105 6.29 -22.57 23.37
C ARG A 105 5.05 -21.76 23.70
N TYR A 106 3.91 -22.31 23.38
CA TYR A 106 2.60 -21.75 23.69
C TYR A 106 2.43 -21.51 25.19
N VAL A 107 1.92 -20.34 25.54
CA VAL A 107 1.56 -19.95 26.92
C VAL A 107 0.05 -19.82 27.05
N SER A 108 -0.57 -19.03 26.20
CA SER A 108 -2.01 -18.78 26.21
C SER A 108 -2.45 -18.10 24.92
N HIS A 109 -3.75 -18.07 24.68
CA HIS A 109 -4.35 -17.16 23.71
C HIS A 109 -5.61 -16.52 24.28
N ALA A 110 -5.99 -15.38 23.72
CA ALA A 110 -7.23 -14.71 24.04
C ALA A 110 -7.77 -13.98 22.83
N SER A 111 -9.08 -14.06 22.62
CA SER A 111 -9.78 -13.29 21.58
C SER A 111 -10.67 -12.25 22.23
N LYS A 112 -10.67 -11.04 21.68
CA LYS A 112 -11.44 -9.90 22.15
C LYS A 112 -12.09 -9.18 20.99
N GLN A 113 -13.41 -9.03 21.04
CA GLN A 113 -14.12 -8.13 20.14
C GLN A 113 -13.77 -6.68 20.50
N LEU A 114 -13.36 -5.88 19.53
CA LEU A 114 -13.00 -4.47 19.72
C LEU A 114 -14.26 -3.57 19.83
N SER A 115 -14.06 -2.27 19.95
CA SER A 115 -15.16 -1.28 19.98
C SER A 115 -16.01 -1.33 18.71
N ASP A 116 -15.38 -1.51 17.56
CA ASP A 116 -16.08 -1.92 16.34
C ASP A 116 -16.37 -3.42 16.43
N LYS A 117 -17.66 -3.76 16.51
CA LYS A 117 -18.14 -5.15 16.62
C LYS A 117 -17.83 -6.00 15.37
N ASN A 118 -17.43 -5.38 14.27
CA ASN A 118 -16.95 -6.06 13.07
C ASN A 118 -15.52 -6.60 13.23
N VAL A 119 -14.79 -6.16 14.26
CA VAL A 119 -13.35 -6.40 14.43
C VAL A 119 -13.07 -7.22 15.68
N THR A 120 -12.37 -8.34 15.51
CA THR A 120 -11.92 -9.21 16.60
C THR A 120 -10.40 -9.32 16.60
N GLU A 121 -9.78 -9.02 17.73
CA GLU A 121 -8.35 -9.22 17.97
C GLU A 121 -8.12 -10.53 18.70
N THR A 122 -7.18 -11.34 18.21
CA THR A 122 -6.72 -12.58 18.86
C THR A 122 -5.22 -12.49 19.09
N VAL A 123 -4.79 -12.65 20.33
CA VAL A 123 -3.38 -12.65 20.74
C VAL A 123 -2.97 -14.05 21.18
N VAL A 124 -1.94 -14.59 20.53
CA VAL A 124 -1.31 -15.87 20.88
C VAL A 124 0.03 -15.58 21.52
N LYS A 125 0.17 -15.94 22.80
CA LYS A 125 1.39 -15.72 23.59
C LYS A 125 2.27 -16.94 23.57
N MET A 126 3.54 -16.73 23.29
CA MET A 126 4.59 -17.74 23.30
C MET A 126 5.79 -17.23 24.08
N THR A 127 6.59 -18.14 24.62
CA THR A 127 7.87 -17.83 25.26
C THR A 127 8.91 -18.84 24.78
N ASP A 128 10.17 -18.46 24.76
CA ASP A 128 11.25 -19.41 24.50
C ASP A 128 11.37 -20.42 25.65
N CYS A 129 11.70 -21.69 25.36
CA CYS A 129 11.77 -22.75 26.36
C CYS A 129 12.95 -22.59 27.33
N CYS A 130 14.00 -21.88 26.95
CA CYS A 130 15.27 -21.81 27.67
C CYS A 130 15.66 -20.38 28.03
N GLN A 131 15.30 -19.40 27.20
CA GLN A 131 15.66 -18.00 27.35
C GLN A 131 14.46 -17.15 27.75
N ALA A 132 14.69 -16.01 28.35
CA ALA A 132 13.63 -15.10 28.75
C ALA A 132 13.22 -14.18 27.58
N LEU A 133 12.74 -14.77 26.49
CA LEU A 133 12.24 -14.07 25.30
C LEU A 133 10.76 -14.41 25.07
N ASP A 134 9.91 -13.41 24.99
CA ASP A 134 8.48 -13.60 24.69
C ASP A 134 8.17 -13.14 23.26
N VAL A 135 7.23 -13.85 22.63
CA VAL A 135 6.65 -13.48 21.34
C VAL A 135 5.13 -13.56 21.43
N GLU A 136 4.46 -12.46 21.07
CA GLU A 136 3.02 -12.46 20.91
C GLU A 136 2.72 -12.34 19.39
N LEU A 137 1.90 -13.26 18.87
CA LEU A 137 1.32 -13.10 17.53
C LEU A 137 -0.04 -12.46 17.71
N VAL A 138 -0.21 -11.30 17.10
CA VAL A 138 -1.45 -10.52 17.14
C VAL A 138 -2.14 -10.66 15.80
N PHE A 139 -3.38 -11.13 15.82
CA PHE A 139 -4.24 -11.26 14.65
C PHE A 139 -5.46 -10.38 14.83
N THR A 140 -5.82 -9.63 13.78
CA THR A 140 -7.06 -8.83 13.77
C THR A 140 -7.92 -9.25 12.60
N ALA A 141 -9.10 -9.80 12.88
CA ALA A 141 -10.05 -10.23 11.87
C ALA A 141 -11.14 -9.17 11.66
N TYR A 142 -11.28 -8.72 10.40
CA TYR A 142 -12.30 -7.78 9.92
C TYR A 142 -13.38 -8.57 9.21
N ALA A 143 -14.47 -8.88 9.92
CA ALA A 143 -15.43 -9.90 9.52
C ALA A 143 -16.06 -9.64 8.14
N ARG A 144 -16.62 -8.44 7.92
CA ARG A 144 -17.32 -8.10 6.66
C ARG A 144 -16.42 -7.97 5.45
N GLU A 145 -15.22 -7.42 5.66
CA GLU A 145 -14.23 -7.17 4.62
C GLU A 145 -13.43 -8.45 4.24
N ASN A 146 -13.56 -9.51 5.05
CA ASN A 146 -12.86 -10.78 4.87
C ASN A 146 -11.34 -10.63 4.84
N VAL A 147 -10.83 -9.77 5.70
CA VAL A 147 -9.39 -9.48 5.85
C VAL A 147 -8.94 -9.87 7.25
N ILE A 148 -7.76 -10.46 7.33
CA ILE A 148 -7.07 -10.76 8.59
C ILE A 148 -5.72 -10.07 8.53
N THR A 149 -5.40 -9.25 9.54
CA THR A 149 -4.07 -8.68 9.68
C THR A 149 -3.30 -9.41 10.77
N THR A 150 -1.96 -9.41 10.67
CA THR A 150 -1.11 -10.03 11.68
C THR A 150 0.22 -9.32 11.84
N HIS A 151 0.74 -9.30 13.06
CA HIS A 151 2.09 -8.88 13.37
C HIS A 151 2.62 -9.61 14.60
N ALA A 152 3.93 -9.53 14.83
CA ALA A 152 4.59 -10.11 16.01
C ALA A 152 5.07 -9.01 16.95
N VAL A 153 4.94 -9.25 18.25
CA VAL A 153 5.48 -8.41 19.32
C VAL A 153 6.54 -9.23 20.06
N ILE A 154 7.79 -8.83 19.96
CA ILE A 154 8.95 -9.54 20.51
C ILE A 154 9.47 -8.76 21.73
N ARG A 155 9.54 -9.40 22.89
CA ARG A 155 9.95 -8.75 24.13
C ARG A 155 11.16 -9.44 24.74
N ASN A 156 12.24 -8.67 24.92
CA ASN A 156 13.40 -9.12 25.64
C ASN A 156 13.20 -9.01 27.16
N ARG A 157 13.16 -10.14 27.87
CA ARG A 157 13.17 -10.20 29.34
C ARG A 157 14.48 -10.76 29.90
N GLU A 158 15.49 -10.98 29.05
CA GLU A 158 16.81 -11.42 29.47
C GLU A 158 17.53 -10.30 30.23
N LYS A 159 18.62 -10.68 30.93
CA LYS A 159 19.43 -9.69 31.69
C LYS A 159 20.34 -8.86 30.81
N GLY A 160 20.62 -9.30 29.58
CA GLY A 160 21.45 -8.62 28.60
C GLY A 160 20.68 -8.28 27.32
N PRO A 161 21.29 -7.50 26.41
CA PRO A 161 20.71 -7.22 25.12
C PRO A 161 20.72 -8.45 24.23
N VAL A 162 19.66 -8.62 23.43
CA VAL A 162 19.59 -9.62 22.35
C VAL A 162 19.69 -8.92 21.00
N THR A 163 20.13 -9.66 19.98
CA THR A 163 20.17 -9.12 18.61
C THR A 163 19.19 -9.89 17.73
N LEU A 164 18.21 -9.16 17.19
CA LEU A 164 17.28 -9.68 16.20
C LEU A 164 17.93 -9.57 14.82
N HIS A 165 18.14 -10.69 14.11
CA HIS A 165 18.72 -10.75 12.77
C HIS A 165 17.65 -10.87 11.68
N SER A 166 16.53 -11.57 11.96
CA SER A 166 15.30 -11.55 11.18
C SER A 166 14.11 -11.51 12.11
N PHE A 167 13.08 -10.80 11.67
CA PHE A 167 11.88 -10.52 12.47
C PHE A 167 10.70 -10.25 11.53
N TYR A 168 10.33 -11.28 10.75
CA TYR A 168 9.20 -11.18 9.85
C TYR A 168 7.89 -11.00 10.62
N SER A 169 6.94 -10.31 10.01
CA SER A 169 5.62 -10.07 10.61
C SER A 169 4.75 -11.32 10.65
N SER A 170 4.96 -12.22 9.70
CA SER A 170 4.18 -13.44 9.55
C SER A 170 4.92 -14.53 8.79
N SER A 171 4.46 -15.77 9.03
CA SER A 171 4.78 -16.95 8.24
C SER A 171 3.47 -17.59 7.80
N LEU A 172 3.28 -17.79 6.50
CA LEU A 172 2.07 -18.38 5.92
C LEU A 172 2.46 -19.60 5.09
N PRO A 173 2.37 -20.82 5.65
CA PRO A 173 2.56 -22.07 4.92
C PRO A 173 1.28 -22.44 4.15
N LEU A 174 1.43 -22.86 2.89
CA LEU A 174 0.35 -23.22 1.99
C LEU A 174 0.71 -24.50 1.22
N LYS A 175 -0.29 -25.33 0.94
CA LYS A 175 -0.11 -26.52 0.10
C LYS A 175 -1.09 -26.50 -1.07
N ALA A 176 -0.52 -26.49 -2.29
CA ALA A 176 -1.25 -26.55 -3.55
C ALA A 176 -0.40 -27.25 -4.61
N ASP A 177 -1.00 -27.63 -5.72
CA ASP A 177 -0.26 -28.25 -6.84
C ASP A 177 0.54 -27.25 -7.67
N LYS A 178 0.08 -25.98 -7.69
CA LYS A 178 0.71 -24.87 -8.41
C LYS A 178 0.52 -23.57 -7.66
N TYR A 179 1.49 -22.68 -7.79
CA TYR A 179 1.50 -21.35 -7.19
C TYR A 179 1.86 -20.32 -8.25
N LEU A 180 0.89 -19.53 -8.72
CA LEU A 180 1.15 -18.40 -9.61
C LEU A 180 1.21 -17.11 -8.80
N LEU A 181 2.40 -16.57 -8.66
CA LEU A 181 2.64 -15.29 -8.01
C LEU A 181 2.39 -14.14 -8.99
N THR A 182 1.53 -13.20 -8.62
CA THR A 182 1.33 -11.93 -9.32
C THR A 182 1.78 -10.80 -8.41
N HIS A 183 2.69 -9.95 -8.89
CA HIS A 183 3.22 -8.81 -8.14
C HIS A 183 3.42 -7.59 -9.03
N LEU A 184 3.73 -6.45 -8.39
CA LEU A 184 4.01 -5.21 -9.10
C LEU A 184 5.51 -4.92 -9.07
N TYR A 185 6.07 -4.59 -10.24
CA TYR A 185 7.42 -4.08 -10.39
C TYR A 185 7.43 -2.76 -11.15
N GLY A 186 8.56 -2.09 -11.21
CA GLY A 186 8.62 -0.86 -12.00
C GLY A 186 9.92 -0.07 -11.86
N ALA A 187 9.77 1.20 -12.14
CA ALA A 187 10.80 2.21 -11.99
C ALA A 187 10.11 3.58 -11.84
N TRP A 188 10.87 4.63 -11.54
CA TRP A 188 10.35 5.99 -11.63
C TRP A 188 9.72 6.27 -12.99
N ALA A 189 8.52 6.85 -12.98
CA ALA A 189 7.69 7.14 -14.16
C ALA A 189 7.22 5.89 -14.96
N ARG A 190 7.36 4.69 -14.36
CA ARG A 190 6.90 3.40 -14.88
C ARG A 190 6.56 2.46 -13.73
N GLU A 191 5.87 2.96 -12.73
CA GLU A 191 5.48 2.21 -11.53
C GLU A 191 4.39 1.17 -11.82
N ALA A 192 4.19 0.26 -10.90
CA ALA A 192 3.05 -0.67 -10.82
C ALA A 192 2.81 -1.51 -12.10
N GLN A 193 3.88 -1.97 -12.76
CA GLN A 193 3.77 -2.93 -13.85
C GLN A 193 3.47 -4.32 -13.29
N VAL A 194 2.52 -5.02 -13.89
CA VAL A 194 2.12 -6.36 -13.43
C VAL A 194 3.07 -7.42 -13.98
N ASP A 195 3.56 -8.31 -13.12
CA ASP A 195 4.32 -9.50 -13.48
C ASP A 195 3.68 -10.77 -12.89
N HIS A 196 3.84 -11.88 -13.60
CA HIS A 196 3.35 -13.18 -13.21
C HIS A 196 4.49 -14.20 -13.22
N THR A 197 4.72 -14.88 -12.09
CA THR A 197 5.77 -15.88 -11.94
C THR A 197 5.18 -17.19 -11.41
N LEU A 198 5.31 -18.27 -12.16
CA LEU A 198 5.02 -19.61 -11.63
C LEU A 198 6.14 -20.02 -10.69
N LEU A 199 5.83 -20.22 -9.40
CA LEU A 199 6.82 -20.61 -8.41
C LEU A 199 7.20 -22.07 -8.56
N THR A 200 8.48 -22.34 -8.39
CA THR A 200 9.10 -23.69 -8.40
C THR A 200 9.94 -23.85 -7.13
N HIS A 201 10.47 -25.06 -6.90
CA HIS A 201 11.34 -25.32 -5.74
C HIS A 201 12.44 -24.27 -5.56
N GLY A 202 12.67 -23.88 -4.33
CA GLY A 202 13.57 -22.79 -3.95
C GLY A 202 12.83 -21.51 -3.63
N SER A 203 13.55 -20.41 -3.56
CA SER A 203 13.03 -19.10 -3.09
C SER A 203 12.92 -18.07 -4.20
N LYS A 204 11.80 -17.34 -4.23
CA LYS A 204 11.61 -16.08 -4.94
C LYS A 204 11.35 -14.99 -3.90
N SER A 205 12.09 -13.89 -3.97
CA SER A 205 11.85 -12.71 -3.11
C SER A 205 11.34 -11.52 -3.92
N ILE A 206 10.43 -10.76 -3.31
CA ILE A 206 10.04 -9.41 -3.70
C ILE A 206 10.54 -8.52 -2.57
N GLU A 207 11.45 -7.58 -2.85
CA GLU A 207 12.08 -6.82 -1.79
C GLU A 207 12.51 -5.42 -2.21
N SER A 208 12.62 -4.52 -1.25
CA SER A 208 13.24 -3.21 -1.41
C SER A 208 14.30 -2.97 -0.33
N THR A 209 15.39 -2.31 -0.76
CA THR A 209 16.47 -1.82 0.09
C THR A 209 16.69 -0.33 -0.11
N ARG A 210 15.67 0.40 -0.59
CA ARG A 210 15.75 1.81 -0.99
C ARG A 210 15.28 2.78 0.07
N GLU A 211 14.64 2.27 1.14
CA GLU A 211 13.99 3.08 2.18
C GLU A 211 13.01 4.08 1.52
N VAL A 212 12.81 5.23 1.99
CA VAL A 212 11.90 6.32 1.61
C VAL A 212 11.04 6.13 0.33
N ARG A 213 11.62 5.67 -0.78
CA ARG A 213 10.93 5.40 -2.06
C ARG A 213 10.92 3.90 -2.36
N THR A 214 10.34 3.14 -1.45
CA THR A 214 10.41 1.68 -1.45
C THR A 214 9.60 1.03 -2.55
N THR A 215 8.53 1.69 -3.05
CA THR A 215 7.57 1.08 -4.00
C THR A 215 7.80 1.42 -5.47
N HIS A 216 8.88 2.10 -5.84
CA HIS A 216 9.20 2.35 -7.25
C HIS A 216 9.55 1.08 -8.02
N THR A 217 10.32 0.18 -7.41
CA THR A 217 10.85 -1.02 -8.09
C THR A 217 10.04 -2.26 -7.80
N GLU A 218 9.58 -2.41 -6.60
CA GLU A 218 8.76 -3.52 -6.11
C GLU A 218 7.72 -2.95 -5.16
N ASN A 219 6.54 -3.57 -5.10
CA ASN A 219 5.49 -3.18 -4.17
C ASN A 219 5.34 -4.27 -3.10
N PRO A 220 5.14 -3.93 -1.81
CA PRO A 220 5.00 -4.91 -0.74
C PRO A 220 3.63 -5.61 -0.74
N ALA A 221 3.13 -5.95 -1.93
CA ALA A 221 1.84 -6.62 -2.11
C ALA A 221 1.92 -7.69 -3.20
N PHE A 222 1.12 -8.74 -3.05
CA PHE A 222 1.06 -9.85 -3.98
C PHE A 222 -0.35 -10.46 -4.08
N LEU A 223 -0.62 -11.12 -5.21
CA LEU A 223 -1.69 -12.11 -5.36
C LEU A 223 -1.03 -13.46 -5.61
N LEU A 224 -1.54 -14.50 -4.96
CA LEU A 224 -1.11 -15.87 -5.14
C LEU A 224 -2.30 -16.70 -5.59
N THR A 225 -2.31 -17.08 -6.87
CA THR A 225 -3.33 -17.98 -7.41
C THR A 225 -2.89 -19.42 -7.14
N LEU A 226 -3.76 -20.20 -6.50
CA LEU A 226 -3.52 -21.58 -6.14
C LEU A 226 -4.08 -22.52 -7.22
N ASN A 227 -3.41 -23.66 -7.44
CA ASN A 227 -3.83 -24.74 -8.34
C ASN A 227 -4.04 -24.31 -9.80
N SER A 228 -3.41 -23.22 -10.23
CA SER A 228 -3.49 -22.69 -11.60
C SER A 228 -2.18 -22.04 -12.04
N ASP A 229 -1.90 -22.07 -13.33
CA ASP A 229 -0.80 -21.35 -13.99
C ASP A 229 -1.28 -20.10 -14.74
N SER A 230 -2.55 -19.72 -14.58
CA SER A 230 -3.14 -18.56 -15.26
C SER A 230 -3.86 -17.62 -14.29
N PHE A 231 -3.65 -16.33 -14.51
CA PHE A 231 -4.35 -15.26 -13.82
C PHE A 231 -5.80 -15.17 -14.27
N SER A 232 -6.73 -15.06 -13.33
CA SER A 232 -8.15 -14.82 -13.61
C SER A 232 -8.71 -13.74 -12.69
N GLU A 233 -9.44 -12.80 -13.28
CA GLU A 233 -10.14 -11.74 -12.52
C GLU A 233 -11.33 -12.29 -11.74
N THR A 234 -12.00 -13.34 -12.23
CA THR A 234 -13.36 -13.73 -11.81
C THR A 234 -13.49 -15.10 -11.21
N CYS A 235 -12.50 -15.95 -11.37
CA CYS A 235 -12.57 -17.34 -10.90
C CYS A 235 -11.21 -17.85 -10.43
N GLY A 236 -11.24 -18.95 -9.68
CA GLY A 236 -10.07 -19.57 -9.08
C GLY A 236 -9.83 -19.08 -7.65
N GLU A 237 -9.02 -19.85 -6.95
CA GLU A 237 -8.64 -19.58 -5.56
C GLU A 237 -7.45 -18.63 -5.52
N VAL A 238 -7.60 -17.50 -4.85
CA VAL A 238 -6.59 -16.45 -4.77
C VAL A 238 -6.42 -15.98 -3.33
N ILE A 239 -5.18 -15.93 -2.89
CA ILE A 239 -4.76 -15.25 -1.65
C ILE A 239 -4.13 -13.92 -2.05
N ALA A 240 -4.55 -12.83 -1.40
CA ALA A 240 -3.86 -11.56 -1.51
C ALA A 240 -3.14 -11.23 -0.20
N GLY A 241 -1.95 -10.64 -0.32
CA GLY A 241 -1.18 -10.15 0.81
C GLY A 241 -0.63 -8.76 0.54
N ALA A 242 -0.58 -7.91 1.58
CA ALA A 242 0.03 -6.59 1.53
C ALA A 242 0.68 -6.24 2.88
N LEU A 243 1.92 -5.78 2.86
CA LEU A 243 2.64 -5.36 4.08
C LEU A 243 2.48 -3.87 4.29
N ALA A 244 2.05 -3.45 5.48
CA ALA A 244 1.91 -2.05 5.88
C ALA A 244 3.25 -1.50 6.41
N TRP A 245 4.19 -1.18 5.51
CA TRP A 245 5.51 -0.72 5.88
C TRP A 245 6.13 0.23 4.86
N SER A 246 6.54 1.41 5.28
CA SER A 246 7.14 2.46 4.45
C SER A 246 8.67 2.37 4.33
N GLY A 247 9.29 1.41 5.00
CA GLY A 247 10.74 1.16 4.97
C GLY A 247 11.12 0.01 4.03
N ASN A 248 12.36 -0.47 4.17
CA ASN A 248 12.82 -1.65 3.46
C ASN A 248 11.98 -2.87 3.84
N PHE A 249 11.49 -3.62 2.86
CA PHE A 249 10.66 -4.80 3.07
C PHE A 249 11.19 -6.01 2.31
N ARG A 250 10.80 -7.20 2.78
CA ARG A 250 10.99 -8.45 2.05
C ARG A 250 9.78 -9.35 2.20
N LEU A 251 9.28 -9.85 1.07
CA LEU A 251 8.33 -10.94 0.95
C LEU A 251 9.09 -12.11 0.31
N ASN A 252 9.29 -13.20 1.06
CA ASN A 252 9.98 -14.39 0.58
C ASN A 252 9.01 -15.54 0.36
N PHE A 253 9.06 -16.14 -0.81
CA PHE A 253 8.22 -17.26 -1.24
C PHE A 253 9.14 -18.46 -1.45
N GLU A 254 9.13 -19.40 -0.50
CA GLU A 254 9.98 -20.60 -0.53
C GLU A 254 9.11 -21.84 -0.73
N VAL A 255 9.33 -22.58 -1.82
CA VAL A 255 8.71 -23.90 -2.08
C VAL A 255 9.71 -24.97 -1.68
N ASP A 256 9.38 -25.77 -0.68
CA ASP A 256 10.23 -26.81 -0.14
C ASP A 256 10.14 -28.14 -0.96
N GLU A 257 10.92 -29.15 -0.55
CA GLU A 257 10.98 -30.49 -1.17
C GLU A 257 9.67 -31.30 -1.05
N PHE A 258 8.71 -30.81 -0.25
CA PHE A 258 7.38 -31.41 -0.08
C PHE A 258 6.28 -30.64 -0.81
N ASP A 259 6.69 -29.69 -1.70
CA ASP A 259 5.80 -28.77 -2.40
C ASP A 259 4.98 -27.86 -1.47
N VAL A 260 5.46 -27.60 -0.26
CA VAL A 260 4.85 -26.61 0.63
C VAL A 260 5.45 -25.26 0.35
N LEU A 261 4.62 -24.29 0.00
CA LEU A 261 5.01 -22.89 -0.09
C LEU A 261 4.95 -22.24 1.29
N THR A 262 6.03 -21.63 1.73
CA THR A 262 6.03 -20.73 2.90
C THR A 262 6.23 -19.31 2.44
N VAL A 263 5.30 -18.42 2.82
CA VAL A 263 5.43 -16.97 2.58
C VAL A 263 5.86 -16.30 3.88
N LEU A 264 7.08 -15.76 3.90
CA LEU A 264 7.55 -14.88 4.97
C LEU A 264 7.41 -13.43 4.52
N ALA A 265 6.77 -12.60 5.35
CA ALA A 265 6.52 -11.20 5.03
C ALA A 265 6.92 -10.29 6.20
N GLY A 266 7.68 -9.22 5.94
CA GLY A 266 8.09 -8.28 6.97
C GLY A 266 9.09 -7.23 6.53
N ALA A 267 9.62 -6.48 7.50
CA ALA A 267 10.74 -5.60 7.25
C ALA A 267 11.95 -6.40 6.76
N ASN A 268 12.74 -5.80 5.84
CA ASN A 268 13.87 -6.51 5.22
C ASN A 268 14.97 -6.73 6.25
N PRO A 269 15.38 -7.98 6.50
CA PRO A 269 16.41 -8.30 7.48
C PRO A 269 17.82 -7.92 7.02
N ASN A 270 17.99 -7.55 5.75
CA ASN A 270 19.32 -7.25 5.20
C ASN A 270 19.88 -5.95 5.79
N ALA A 271 21.00 -6.07 6.51
CA ALA A 271 21.71 -4.98 7.19
C ALA A 271 20.86 -4.20 8.22
N SER A 272 19.80 -4.80 8.74
CA SER A 272 18.86 -4.18 9.70
C SER A 272 18.81 -4.91 11.04
N GLU A 273 19.92 -5.53 11.45
CA GLU A 273 20.02 -6.15 12.77
C GLU A 273 19.58 -5.16 13.84
N TYR A 274 18.67 -5.62 14.70
CA TYR A 274 18.06 -4.79 15.72
C TYR A 274 18.47 -5.24 17.11
N ARG A 275 19.26 -4.41 17.79
CA ARG A 275 19.67 -4.66 19.18
C ARG A 275 18.55 -4.26 20.12
N LEU A 276 17.96 -5.24 20.82
CA LEU A 276 16.87 -5.08 21.76
C LEU A 276 17.37 -5.20 23.20
N ARG A 277 17.32 -4.10 23.96
CA ARG A 277 17.81 -4.05 25.32
C ARG A 277 16.90 -4.78 26.30
N PRO A 278 17.38 -5.12 27.53
CA PRO A 278 16.53 -5.70 28.55
C PRO A 278 15.26 -4.86 28.81
N GLY A 279 14.09 -5.51 28.75
CA GLY A 279 12.78 -4.89 28.97
C GLY A 279 12.20 -4.18 27.75
N GLU A 280 12.96 -3.98 26.67
CA GLU A 280 12.45 -3.40 25.42
C GLU A 280 11.56 -4.39 24.66
N THR A 281 10.69 -3.80 23.86
CA THR A 281 9.74 -4.53 22.99
C THR A 281 9.93 -4.04 21.55
N PHE A 282 9.96 -4.98 20.60
CA PHE A 282 9.97 -4.72 19.18
C PHE A 282 8.66 -5.20 18.55
N THR A 283 7.96 -4.33 17.84
CA THR A 283 6.74 -4.67 17.11
C THR A 283 7.04 -4.66 15.62
N THR A 284 6.75 -5.77 14.94
CA THR A 284 6.94 -5.89 13.49
C THR A 284 5.87 -5.10 12.73
N PRO A 285 6.11 -4.75 11.45
CA PRO A 285 5.05 -4.20 10.59
C PRO A 285 3.83 -5.12 10.51
N GLU A 286 2.66 -4.54 10.21
CA GLU A 286 1.43 -5.32 10.04
C GLU A 286 1.37 -5.94 8.64
N MET A 287 1.10 -7.24 8.55
CA MET A 287 0.82 -7.95 7.30
C MET A 287 -0.68 -8.20 7.16
N ILE A 288 -1.21 -7.88 6.00
CA ILE A 288 -2.64 -7.92 5.65
C ILE A 288 -2.88 -9.08 4.71
N TYR A 289 -3.85 -9.95 5.00
CA TYR A 289 -4.22 -11.10 4.19
C TYR A 289 -5.70 -11.15 3.88
N THR A 290 -6.05 -11.60 2.70
CA THR A 290 -7.41 -12.01 2.35
C THR A 290 -7.40 -13.20 1.40
N HIS A 291 -8.52 -13.90 1.31
CA HIS A 291 -8.73 -15.05 0.44
C HIS A 291 -10.02 -14.92 -0.35
N SER A 292 -10.04 -15.44 -1.58
CA SER A 292 -11.23 -15.42 -2.45
C SER A 292 -11.25 -16.60 -3.41
N PHE A 293 -12.42 -17.23 -3.62
CA PHE A 293 -12.67 -18.15 -4.72
C PHE A 293 -13.17 -17.45 -6.00
N CYS A 294 -13.37 -16.13 -5.94
CA CYS A 294 -13.83 -15.32 -7.06
C CYS A 294 -12.67 -14.64 -7.82
N GLY A 295 -11.51 -15.30 -7.90
CA GLY A 295 -10.33 -14.81 -8.60
C GLY A 295 -9.68 -13.60 -7.96
N ALA A 296 -8.78 -12.97 -8.70
CA ALA A 296 -8.04 -11.78 -8.29
C ALA A 296 -8.96 -10.58 -7.99
N GLY A 297 -10.04 -10.41 -8.77
CA GLY A 297 -11.01 -9.34 -8.52
C GLY A 297 -11.74 -9.50 -7.20
N GLY A 298 -12.05 -10.73 -6.79
CA GLY A 298 -12.65 -10.99 -5.48
C GLY A 298 -11.72 -10.60 -4.33
N ALA A 299 -10.45 -11.00 -4.39
CA ALA A 299 -9.44 -10.64 -3.41
C ALA A 299 -9.17 -9.12 -3.40
N SER A 300 -9.08 -8.48 -4.58
CA SER A 300 -8.94 -7.01 -4.68
C SER A 300 -10.08 -6.27 -3.99
N ARG A 301 -11.35 -6.67 -4.22
CA ARG A 301 -12.50 -6.01 -3.61
C ARG A 301 -12.51 -6.13 -2.09
N ASN A 302 -12.12 -7.29 -1.52
CA ASN A 302 -11.94 -7.44 -0.09
C ASN A 302 -10.92 -6.44 0.46
N LEU A 303 -9.73 -6.33 -0.18
CA LEU A 303 -8.70 -5.36 0.20
C LEU A 303 -9.20 -3.91 0.06
N HIS A 304 -9.91 -3.59 -1.02
CA HIS A 304 -10.44 -2.24 -1.27
C HIS A 304 -11.46 -1.82 -0.22
N ASP A 305 -12.34 -2.74 0.21
CA ASP A 305 -13.32 -2.47 1.25
C ASP A 305 -12.65 -2.28 2.60
N TRP A 306 -11.72 -3.18 2.95
CA TRP A 306 -10.92 -3.03 4.16
C TRP A 306 -10.12 -1.73 4.15
N ALA A 307 -9.51 -1.39 3.01
CA ALA A 307 -8.71 -0.18 2.88
C ALA A 307 -9.56 1.09 3.12
N ARG A 308 -10.74 1.17 2.52
CA ARG A 308 -11.65 2.32 2.73
C ARG A 308 -12.10 2.44 4.17
N ASN A 309 -12.36 1.31 4.85
CA ASN A 309 -12.89 1.31 6.22
C ASN A 309 -11.80 1.47 7.29
N TYR A 310 -10.57 0.95 7.04
CA TYR A 310 -9.55 0.82 8.10
C TYR A 310 -8.12 1.17 7.65
N GLY A 311 -7.78 1.02 6.37
CA GLY A 311 -6.40 1.13 5.87
C GLY A 311 -6.01 2.52 5.34
N ILE A 312 -6.98 3.42 5.11
CA ILE A 312 -6.79 4.77 4.57
C ILE A 312 -7.35 5.77 5.57
N TYR A 313 -6.64 6.87 5.79
CA TYR A 313 -7.01 7.83 6.86
C TYR A 313 -8.43 8.40 6.69
N HIS A 314 -8.79 8.90 5.52
CA HIS A 314 -10.14 9.37 5.17
C HIS A 314 -10.71 8.58 3.99
N GLY A 315 -10.77 7.26 4.10
CA GLY A 315 -11.08 6.34 3.00
C GLY A 315 -12.46 6.53 2.35
N HIS A 316 -13.36 7.25 3.01
CA HIS A 316 -14.71 7.56 2.50
C HIS A 316 -14.86 9.01 2.03
N GLU A 317 -13.85 9.86 2.20
CA GLU A 317 -13.97 11.25 1.76
C GLU A 317 -13.79 11.41 0.25
N VAL A 318 -14.61 12.28 -0.30
CA VAL A 318 -14.53 12.68 -1.70
C VAL A 318 -13.51 13.80 -1.82
N VAL A 319 -12.35 13.48 -2.41
CA VAL A 319 -11.34 14.50 -2.67
C VAL A 319 -11.77 15.39 -3.85
N PRO A 320 -11.65 16.70 -3.69
CA PRO A 320 -11.98 17.67 -4.72
C PRO A 320 -11.16 17.47 -6.02
N THR A 321 -11.78 17.75 -7.17
CA THR A 321 -11.05 17.85 -8.44
C THR A 321 -10.09 19.05 -8.41
N LEU A 322 -8.87 18.89 -8.93
CA LEU A 322 -7.83 19.88 -8.73
C LEU A 322 -7.10 20.33 -10.01
N LEU A 323 -6.48 21.52 -9.95
CA LEU A 323 -5.39 21.92 -10.82
C LEU A 323 -4.10 22.02 -9.98
N ASN A 324 -3.08 21.22 -10.35
CA ASN A 324 -1.74 21.34 -9.79
C ASN A 324 -0.88 22.25 -10.68
N SER A 325 -0.08 23.13 -10.07
CA SER A 325 0.73 24.11 -10.79
C SER A 325 2.02 23.55 -11.40
N TRP A 326 2.46 22.32 -11.03
CA TRP A 326 3.79 21.82 -11.37
C TRP A 326 4.05 21.80 -12.88
N GLU A 327 3.39 20.95 -13.65
CA GLU A 327 3.61 20.89 -15.10
C GLU A 327 3.14 22.15 -15.84
N GLY A 328 2.29 22.96 -15.22
CA GLY A 328 1.80 24.21 -15.80
C GLY A 328 2.77 25.39 -15.69
N ALA A 329 3.64 25.41 -14.67
CA ALA A 329 4.51 26.55 -14.39
C ALA A 329 5.92 26.17 -13.93
N TYR A 330 6.12 24.95 -13.40
CA TYR A 330 7.34 24.53 -12.73
C TYR A 330 7.80 25.57 -11.70
N PHE A 331 9.06 25.99 -11.75
CA PHE A 331 9.62 27.03 -10.87
C PHE A 331 9.35 28.47 -11.37
N LYS A 332 8.74 28.64 -12.56
CA LYS A 332 8.57 29.94 -13.24
C LYS A 332 7.19 30.54 -12.96
N PHE A 333 6.96 30.93 -11.73
CA PHE A 333 5.72 31.62 -11.33
C PHE A 333 5.96 32.78 -10.38
N ASP A 334 4.98 33.65 -10.34
CA ASP A 334 4.75 34.71 -9.37
C ASP A 334 3.27 34.74 -8.98
N ALA A 335 2.88 35.66 -8.12
CA ALA A 335 1.49 35.82 -7.68
C ALA A 335 0.51 36.03 -8.86
N LYS A 336 0.94 36.71 -9.91
CA LYS A 336 0.12 37.00 -11.11
C LYS A 336 -0.17 35.72 -11.88
N VAL A 337 0.87 34.89 -12.13
CA VAL A 337 0.73 33.59 -12.80
C VAL A 337 -0.19 32.66 -12.01
N LEU A 338 0.00 32.58 -10.69
CA LEU A 338 -0.83 31.71 -9.84
C LEU A 338 -2.31 32.15 -9.83
N LYS A 339 -2.58 33.44 -9.67
CA LYS A 339 -3.96 33.97 -9.73
C LYS A 339 -4.63 33.66 -11.06
N GLN A 340 -3.89 33.75 -12.14
CA GLN A 340 -4.35 33.42 -13.48
C GLN A 340 -4.72 31.93 -13.62
N MET A 341 -3.88 31.02 -13.09
CA MET A 341 -4.18 29.57 -13.07
C MET A 341 -5.39 29.27 -12.19
N ILE A 342 -5.55 29.96 -11.06
CA ILE A 342 -6.73 29.87 -10.18
C ILE A 342 -8.01 30.28 -10.92
N ASP A 343 -8.00 31.41 -11.64
CA ASP A 343 -9.13 31.86 -12.45
C ASP A 343 -9.49 30.84 -13.53
N ASP A 344 -8.50 30.28 -14.21
CA ASP A 344 -8.70 29.29 -15.26
C ASP A 344 -9.28 27.98 -14.65
N ALA A 345 -8.76 27.51 -13.49
CA ALA A 345 -9.28 26.35 -12.77
C ALA A 345 -10.75 26.53 -12.35
N ALA A 346 -11.10 27.66 -11.76
CA ALA A 346 -12.47 28.00 -11.38
C ALA A 346 -13.39 28.03 -12.60
N SER A 347 -12.93 28.63 -13.70
CA SER A 347 -13.71 28.73 -14.95
C SER A 347 -14.02 27.36 -15.58
N MET A 348 -13.19 26.35 -15.35
CA MET A 348 -13.38 24.99 -15.82
C MET A 348 -14.25 24.14 -14.86
N GLY A 349 -14.56 24.66 -13.67
CA GLY A 349 -15.36 23.96 -12.68
C GLY A 349 -14.56 23.01 -11.78
N LEU A 350 -13.24 23.15 -11.72
CA LEU A 350 -12.41 22.46 -10.71
C LEU A 350 -12.74 23.00 -9.31
N GLU A 351 -12.36 22.23 -8.27
CA GLU A 351 -12.73 22.50 -6.88
C GLU A 351 -11.55 22.89 -6.00
N MET A 352 -10.33 22.74 -6.51
CA MET A 352 -9.10 22.99 -5.75
C MET A 352 -7.96 23.46 -6.65
N PHE A 353 -7.07 24.29 -6.10
CA PHE A 353 -5.80 24.65 -6.70
C PHE A 353 -4.65 24.24 -5.76
N VAL A 354 -3.64 23.56 -6.29
CA VAL A 354 -2.45 23.13 -5.53
C VAL A 354 -1.21 23.87 -6.03
N LEU A 355 -0.60 24.66 -5.14
CA LEU A 355 0.70 25.27 -5.36
C LEU A 355 1.80 24.25 -5.09
N ASP A 356 2.49 23.82 -6.13
CA ASP A 356 3.57 22.84 -6.06
C ASP A 356 4.92 23.48 -5.70
N ASP A 357 6.05 22.75 -5.90
CA ASP A 357 7.41 23.15 -5.54
C ASP A 357 7.81 24.53 -6.07
N GLY A 358 8.58 25.29 -5.27
CA GLY A 358 9.21 26.53 -5.72
C GLY A 358 8.76 27.81 -5.01
N TRP A 359 7.90 27.75 -4.01
CA TRP A 359 7.32 28.90 -3.31
C TRP A 359 8.20 29.48 -2.19
N PHE A 360 9.32 28.84 -1.83
CA PHE A 360 10.11 29.12 -0.63
C PHE A 360 11.56 29.46 -0.89
N GLY A 361 12.29 29.84 0.17
CA GLY A 361 13.70 30.18 0.19
C GLY A 361 14.00 31.62 -0.20
N ASN A 362 14.73 32.34 0.67
CA ASN A 362 15.14 33.74 0.42
C ASN A 362 16.64 33.87 0.23
N LYS A 363 17.48 33.34 1.13
CA LYS A 363 18.94 33.31 0.95
C LYS A 363 19.33 32.40 -0.23
N TYR A 364 18.69 31.25 -0.33
CA TYR A 364 18.83 30.29 -1.39
C TYR A 364 17.47 30.04 -2.07
N PRO A 365 17.06 30.91 -3.02
CA PRO A 365 15.73 30.84 -3.63
C PRO A 365 15.49 29.50 -4.35
N ARG A 366 14.34 28.88 -4.10
CA ARG A 366 13.88 27.65 -4.78
C ARG A 366 13.41 27.97 -6.20
N ASN A 367 14.36 28.33 -7.08
CA ASN A 367 14.13 28.60 -8.50
C ASN A 367 14.49 27.42 -9.41
N ASN A 368 15.01 26.36 -8.84
CA ASN A 368 15.35 25.08 -9.46
C ASN A 368 15.57 24.04 -8.34
N SER A 369 15.86 22.79 -8.72
CA SER A 369 16.05 21.68 -7.76
C SER A 369 17.40 21.70 -6.99
N ASN A 370 18.30 22.67 -7.24
CA ASN A 370 19.68 22.65 -6.74
C ASN A 370 19.86 23.40 -5.42
N ALA A 371 18.87 24.17 -4.98
CA ALA A 371 18.98 25.04 -3.82
C ALA A 371 17.65 25.23 -3.10
N GLY A 372 17.70 25.66 -1.85
CA GLY A 372 16.58 26.16 -1.06
C GLY A 372 15.77 25.08 -0.34
N LEU A 373 15.88 23.81 -0.71
CA LEU A 373 15.15 22.74 0.02
C LEU A 373 15.65 22.65 1.46
N GLY A 374 14.74 22.77 2.42
CA GLY A 374 15.02 22.90 3.86
C GLY A 374 14.71 24.30 4.40
N ASP A 375 14.65 25.32 3.54
CA ASP A 375 14.43 26.72 3.91
C ASP A 375 12.99 27.15 3.64
N TRP A 376 12.08 26.83 4.53
CA TRP A 376 10.62 26.92 4.32
C TRP A 376 10.01 28.32 4.54
N GLN A 377 10.81 29.37 4.36
CA GLN A 377 10.31 30.75 4.37
C GLN A 377 9.74 31.09 2.98
N VAL A 378 8.59 31.74 2.95
CA VAL A 378 7.97 32.21 1.70
C VAL A 378 8.95 33.05 0.92
N ASN A 379 9.11 32.77 -0.38
CA ASN A 379 9.96 33.52 -1.27
C ASN A 379 9.34 34.90 -1.54
N ALA A 380 9.90 35.95 -0.91
CA ALA A 380 9.37 37.31 -0.97
C ALA A 380 9.42 37.91 -2.38
N ALA A 381 10.33 37.47 -3.24
CA ALA A 381 10.42 37.96 -4.63
C ALA A 381 9.28 37.39 -5.51
N LYS A 382 8.87 36.16 -5.29
CA LYS A 382 7.76 35.51 -6.03
C LYS A 382 6.39 35.87 -5.46
N LEU A 383 6.30 35.87 -4.12
CA LEU A 383 5.06 36.03 -3.38
C LEU A 383 5.20 37.13 -2.30
N PRO A 384 5.31 38.40 -2.70
CA PRO A 384 5.57 39.48 -1.75
C PRO A 384 4.45 39.70 -0.73
N GLU A 385 3.21 39.28 -1.05
CA GLU A 385 2.05 39.38 -0.18
C GLU A 385 1.82 38.10 0.65
N GLY A 386 2.69 37.09 0.49
CA GLY A 386 2.65 35.83 1.25
C GLY A 386 1.68 34.79 0.67
N ILE A 387 1.64 33.62 1.33
CA ILE A 387 0.79 32.48 0.94
C ILE A 387 -0.69 32.78 1.20
N ASP A 388 -1.02 33.44 2.31
CA ASP A 388 -2.42 33.77 2.65
C ASP A 388 -3.12 34.56 1.56
N HIS A 389 -2.40 35.45 0.88
CA HIS A 389 -2.95 36.22 -0.25
C HIS A 389 -3.38 35.32 -1.41
N ILE A 390 -2.61 34.28 -1.74
CA ILE A 390 -2.93 33.33 -2.83
C ILE A 390 -4.05 32.38 -2.39
N ALA A 391 -3.98 31.84 -1.16
CA ALA A 391 -4.99 30.98 -0.61
C ALA A 391 -6.35 31.70 -0.50
N SER A 392 -6.37 32.93 0.01
CA SER A 392 -7.55 33.79 0.04
C SER A 392 -8.13 34.06 -1.34
N TYR A 393 -7.25 34.25 -2.34
CA TYR A 393 -7.68 34.45 -3.73
C TYR A 393 -8.35 33.18 -4.28
N ALA A 394 -7.77 31.98 -4.05
CA ALA A 394 -8.39 30.70 -4.43
C ALA A 394 -9.77 30.55 -3.80
N HIS A 395 -9.88 30.75 -2.49
CA HIS A 395 -11.17 30.68 -1.78
C HIS A 395 -12.18 31.71 -2.29
N SER A 396 -11.75 32.92 -2.67
CA SER A 396 -12.65 33.94 -3.28
C SER A 396 -13.24 33.49 -4.62
N LYS A 397 -12.60 32.50 -5.29
CA LYS A 397 -13.08 31.89 -6.54
C LYS A 397 -13.85 30.58 -6.30
N GLY A 398 -14.08 30.20 -5.04
CA GLY A 398 -14.76 28.97 -4.67
C GLY A 398 -13.87 27.72 -4.73
N LEU A 399 -12.55 27.88 -4.81
CA LEU A 399 -11.61 26.77 -4.81
C LEU A 399 -10.99 26.57 -3.43
N LYS A 400 -10.79 25.33 -3.02
CA LYS A 400 -9.88 24.96 -1.94
C LYS A 400 -8.43 25.24 -2.35
N PHE A 401 -7.53 25.36 -1.38
CA PHE A 401 -6.11 25.62 -1.62
C PHE A 401 -5.22 24.55 -1.00
N GLY A 402 -4.31 24.02 -1.81
CA GLY A 402 -3.27 23.07 -1.39
C GLY A 402 -1.87 23.62 -1.59
N ILE A 403 -0.91 23.11 -0.82
CA ILE A 403 0.50 23.49 -0.91
C ILE A 403 1.43 22.27 -0.76
N TRP A 404 2.55 22.29 -1.50
CA TRP A 404 3.56 21.24 -1.53
C TRP A 404 4.64 21.47 -0.47
N ILE A 405 5.11 20.38 0.15
CA ILE A 405 6.29 20.32 1.01
C ILE A 405 7.10 19.04 0.76
N GLU A 406 8.42 19.09 1.01
CA GLU A 406 9.34 17.94 0.98
C GLU A 406 10.25 17.99 2.24
N PRO A 407 9.71 17.71 3.43
CA PRO A 407 10.38 18.04 4.67
C PRO A 407 11.44 17.03 5.14
N GLU A 408 11.50 15.84 4.50
CA GLU A 408 12.49 14.79 4.82
C GLU A 408 13.85 15.02 4.13
N MET A 409 13.93 15.95 3.20
CA MET A 409 15.11 16.21 2.37
C MET A 409 15.63 17.64 2.53
N VAL A 410 16.90 17.81 2.17
CA VAL A 410 17.59 19.11 2.24
C VAL A 410 18.58 19.26 1.10
N ASN A 411 18.67 20.46 0.49
CA ASN A 411 19.76 20.72 -0.44
C ASN A 411 21.05 21.06 0.29
N PRO A 412 22.23 20.68 -0.24
CA PRO A 412 23.51 21.19 0.25
C PRO A 412 23.56 22.72 0.29
N LYS A 413 22.91 23.37 -0.68
CA LYS A 413 22.78 24.82 -0.76
C LYS A 413 21.47 25.26 -0.12
N SER A 414 21.45 25.28 1.22
CA SER A 414 20.37 25.74 2.07
C SER A 414 20.89 26.26 3.41
N GLU A 415 20.13 27.13 4.08
CA GLU A 415 20.44 27.60 5.44
C GLU A 415 20.34 26.46 6.46
N LEU A 416 19.44 25.50 6.24
CA LEU A 416 19.30 24.34 7.10
C LEU A 416 20.58 23.49 7.11
N ALA A 417 21.14 23.20 5.94
CA ALA A 417 22.38 22.41 5.83
C ALA A 417 23.58 23.12 6.45
N GLU A 418 23.64 24.46 6.39
CA GLU A 418 24.66 25.25 7.05
C GLU A 418 24.56 25.20 8.61
N LYS A 419 23.32 25.24 9.11
CA LYS A 419 23.07 25.29 10.56
C LYS A 419 23.13 23.90 11.23
N HIS A 420 22.70 22.87 10.52
CA HIS A 420 22.54 21.51 11.05
C HIS A 420 23.16 20.44 10.17
N PRO A 421 24.50 20.46 9.94
CA PRO A 421 25.19 19.42 9.19
C PRO A 421 25.17 18.06 9.88
N ASP A 422 24.88 18.02 11.18
CA ASP A 422 24.70 16.85 12.04
C ASP A 422 23.34 16.14 11.86
N TRP A 423 22.39 16.77 11.17
CA TRP A 423 21.08 16.18 10.86
C TRP A 423 21.05 15.38 9.56
N ILE A 424 22.13 15.41 8.80
CA ILE A 424 22.22 14.77 7.49
C ILE A 424 22.62 13.31 7.66
N VAL A 425 21.88 12.41 7.00
CA VAL A 425 22.21 10.98 6.92
C VAL A 425 23.54 10.80 6.20
N ARG A 426 24.55 10.34 6.93
CA ARG A 426 25.88 10.02 6.39
C ARG A 426 26.69 9.11 7.34
N PRO A 427 27.55 8.23 6.82
CA PRO A 427 28.49 7.53 7.65
C PRO A 427 29.49 8.49 8.30
N PRO A 428 29.93 8.26 9.55
CA PRO A 428 30.77 9.23 10.30
C PRO A 428 32.09 9.62 9.63
N LYS A 429 32.66 8.75 8.79
CA LYS A 429 33.97 8.96 8.13
C LYS A 429 33.86 9.10 6.60
N ARG A 430 32.65 9.35 6.07
CA ARG A 430 32.41 9.47 4.63
C ARG A 430 31.63 10.74 4.34
N GLU A 431 31.80 11.26 3.12
CA GLU A 431 30.94 12.33 2.64
C GLU A 431 29.51 11.83 2.39
N ALA A 432 28.54 12.71 2.62
CA ALA A 432 27.15 12.41 2.27
C ALA A 432 26.99 12.51 0.74
N PRO A 433 26.64 11.41 0.04
CA PRO A 433 26.40 11.51 -1.41
C PRO A 433 25.11 12.27 -1.65
N THR A 434 25.13 13.16 -2.63
CA THR A 434 23.91 13.77 -3.14
C THR A 434 23.27 12.87 -4.18
N THR A 435 21.95 12.75 -4.10
CA THR A 435 21.11 12.17 -5.15
C THR A 435 20.01 13.19 -5.45
N ARG A 436 19.78 13.52 -6.72
CA ARG A 436 18.86 14.59 -7.14
C ARG A 436 19.21 15.96 -6.47
N ASN A 437 20.49 16.22 -6.25
CA ASN A 437 20.99 17.41 -5.53
C ASN A 437 20.50 17.55 -4.09
N GLN A 438 20.08 16.46 -3.46
CA GLN A 438 19.53 16.43 -2.11
C GLN A 438 20.32 15.51 -1.20
N TRP A 439 20.27 15.81 0.08
CA TRP A 439 20.60 14.94 1.20
C TRP A 439 19.31 14.51 1.93
N LEU A 440 19.40 13.42 2.67
CA LEU A 440 18.33 12.92 3.52
C LEU A 440 18.54 13.41 4.95
N LEU A 441 17.48 13.88 5.61
CA LEU A 441 17.49 14.20 7.03
C LEU A 441 17.31 12.93 7.87
N ASP A 442 18.00 12.85 9.00
CA ASP A 442 18.03 11.68 9.87
C ASP A 442 16.80 11.59 10.80
N LEU A 443 15.74 10.94 10.35
CA LEU A 443 14.52 10.73 11.14
C LEU A 443 14.68 9.75 12.32
N THR A 444 15.85 9.11 12.50
CA THR A 444 16.14 8.39 13.75
C THR A 444 16.32 9.36 14.91
N ASN A 445 16.67 10.63 14.62
CA ASN A 445 16.92 11.69 15.59
C ASN A 445 15.61 12.44 15.94
N PRO A 446 15.17 12.43 17.22
CA PRO A 446 13.97 13.14 17.65
C PRO A 446 13.98 14.66 17.35
N LYS A 447 15.14 15.31 17.34
CA LYS A 447 15.25 16.74 16.96
C LYS A 447 14.91 16.98 15.50
N VAL A 448 15.27 16.02 14.62
CA VAL A 448 14.91 16.06 13.20
C VAL A 448 13.42 15.78 13.02
N GLN A 449 12.85 14.84 13.79
CA GLN A 449 11.40 14.62 13.82
C GLN A 449 10.65 15.90 14.25
N ASP A 450 11.16 16.63 15.26
CA ASP A 450 10.59 17.90 15.69
C ASP A 450 10.66 18.97 14.59
N PHE A 451 11.78 19.02 13.85
CA PHE A 451 11.94 19.93 12.72
C PHE A 451 10.93 19.59 11.60
N VAL A 452 10.84 18.32 11.21
CA VAL A 452 9.93 17.87 10.14
C VAL A 452 8.46 18.11 10.49
N PHE A 453 8.07 17.85 11.74
CA PHE A 453 6.76 18.24 12.25
C PHE A 453 6.57 19.77 12.19
N GLY A 454 7.60 20.51 12.59
CA GLY A 454 7.61 21.99 12.56
C GLY A 454 7.44 22.56 11.14
N VAL A 455 7.98 21.90 10.12
CA VAL A 455 7.76 22.32 8.72
C VAL A 455 6.28 22.27 8.37
N PHE A 456 5.61 21.16 8.67
CA PHE A 456 4.16 21.03 8.46
C PHE A 456 3.38 22.07 9.26
N ASP A 457 3.64 22.15 10.56
CA ASP A 457 2.95 23.04 11.49
C ASP A 457 3.09 24.53 11.12
N ASN A 458 4.29 24.94 10.71
CA ASN A 458 4.54 26.31 10.27
C ASN A 458 3.94 26.60 8.89
N THR A 459 3.91 25.61 7.99
CA THR A 459 3.23 25.75 6.69
C THR A 459 1.73 25.98 6.90
N MET A 460 1.08 25.21 7.78
CA MET A 460 -0.33 25.40 8.12
C MET A 460 -0.63 26.77 8.73
N LYS A 461 0.33 27.37 9.44
CA LYS A 461 0.21 28.71 10.02
C LYS A 461 0.37 29.84 9.00
N LEU A 462 0.82 29.58 7.78
CA LEU A 462 0.91 30.60 6.72
C LEU A 462 -0.47 31.11 6.28
N SER A 463 -1.51 30.29 6.41
CA SER A 463 -2.90 30.68 6.17
C SER A 463 -3.87 29.65 6.81
N ASP A 464 -4.97 30.11 7.33
CA ASP A 464 -6.10 29.28 7.79
C ASP A 464 -6.92 28.67 6.62
N LYS A 465 -6.55 29.00 5.38
CA LYS A 465 -7.17 28.57 4.14
C LYS A 465 -6.36 27.50 3.40
N ILE A 466 -5.39 26.87 4.06
CA ILE A 466 -4.70 25.70 3.53
C ILE A 466 -5.53 24.47 3.87
N ASP A 467 -6.14 23.86 2.86
CA ASP A 467 -7.00 22.68 2.99
C ASP A 467 -6.23 21.37 2.76
N VAL A 468 -5.14 21.42 1.98
CA VAL A 468 -4.42 20.23 1.50
C VAL A 468 -2.91 20.43 1.55
N ILE A 469 -2.20 19.40 1.97
CA ILE A 469 -0.73 19.31 1.87
C ILE A 469 -0.35 18.20 0.89
N LYS A 470 0.46 18.51 -0.13
CA LYS A 470 1.17 17.52 -0.92
C LYS A 470 2.54 17.29 -0.28
N TRP A 471 2.72 16.12 0.32
CA TRP A 471 3.97 15.71 0.98
C TRP A 471 4.81 14.89 0.00
N ASP A 472 5.99 15.37 -0.32
CA ASP A 472 6.91 14.72 -1.25
C ASP A 472 8.16 14.17 -0.55
N ALA A 473 8.85 13.21 -1.22
CA ALA A 473 10.05 12.56 -0.74
C ALA A 473 10.89 12.04 -1.93
N ASN A 474 11.84 12.83 -2.41
CA ASN A 474 12.38 12.67 -3.76
C ASN A 474 13.72 11.94 -3.86
N ARG A 475 14.23 11.31 -2.77
CA ARG A 475 15.45 10.52 -2.86
C ARG A 475 15.37 9.22 -2.06
N ASN A 476 16.18 8.24 -2.47
CA ASN A 476 16.42 7.00 -1.70
C ASN A 476 17.44 7.25 -0.59
N ALA A 477 17.43 6.40 0.45
CA ALA A 477 18.53 6.30 1.40
C ALA A 477 19.67 5.48 0.78
N ASN A 478 20.87 6.01 0.82
CA ASN A 478 22.11 5.33 0.42
C ASN A 478 23.28 5.83 1.25
N ASN A 479 24.32 4.99 1.44
CA ASN A 479 25.43 5.27 2.32
C ASN A 479 24.95 5.77 3.70
N VAL A 480 24.05 5.02 4.31
CA VAL A 480 23.40 5.42 5.56
C VAL A 480 24.36 5.45 6.74
N GLY A 481 24.08 6.31 7.66
CA GLY A 481 24.70 6.45 8.95
C GLY A 481 24.03 7.60 9.69
N SER A 482 23.89 7.44 11.00
CA SER A 482 23.26 8.41 11.89
C SER A 482 24.30 8.98 12.85
N ALA A 483 24.34 10.31 12.95
CA ALA A 483 25.15 10.96 14.00
C ALA A 483 24.49 10.83 15.38
N TYR A 484 23.21 10.45 15.42
CA TYR A 484 22.43 10.28 16.65
C TYR A 484 22.54 8.86 17.22
N LEU A 485 22.51 7.82 16.37
CA LEU A 485 22.59 6.43 16.81
C LEU A 485 24.00 6.06 17.30
N PRO A 486 24.10 5.24 18.38
CA PRO A 486 25.39 4.68 18.82
C PRO A 486 26.06 3.86 17.72
N ALA A 487 27.40 3.72 17.81
CA ALA A 487 28.17 3.03 16.78
C ALA A 487 27.81 1.54 16.61
N ASP A 488 27.37 0.89 17.67
CA ASP A 488 26.94 -0.51 17.71
C ASP A 488 25.45 -0.70 17.43
N GLU A 489 24.73 0.38 17.10
CA GLU A 489 23.29 0.36 16.76
C GLU A 489 23.00 1.00 15.38
N GLN A 490 24.02 1.21 14.55
CA GLN A 490 23.84 1.87 13.24
C GLN A 490 22.91 1.09 12.29
N SER A 491 22.85 -0.25 12.40
CA SER A 491 21.94 -1.11 11.62
C SER A 491 20.45 -0.84 11.92
N ARG A 492 20.13 -0.32 13.10
CA ARG A 492 18.76 0.10 13.45
C ARG A 492 18.21 1.22 12.56
N PHE A 493 19.09 1.96 11.86
CA PHE A 493 18.68 3.07 10.98
C PHE A 493 17.51 2.69 10.08
N TRP A 494 17.55 1.53 9.45
CA TRP A 494 16.53 1.09 8.48
C TRP A 494 15.13 0.89 9.08
N ILE A 495 15.07 0.60 10.36
CA ILE A 495 13.79 0.46 11.09
C ILE A 495 13.41 1.78 11.76
N ASP A 496 14.36 2.39 12.48
CA ASP A 496 14.09 3.58 13.28
C ASP A 496 13.76 4.81 12.40
N TYR A 497 14.26 4.85 11.14
CA TYR A 497 13.90 5.90 10.17
C TYR A 497 12.40 5.84 9.83
N ALA A 498 11.89 4.69 9.42
CA ALA A 498 10.47 4.50 9.11
C ALA A 498 9.57 4.73 10.34
N GLN A 499 9.98 4.24 11.52
CA GLN A 499 9.27 4.53 12.77
C GLN A 499 9.30 6.02 13.13
N GLY A 500 10.41 6.71 12.86
CA GLY A 500 10.54 8.15 13.04
C GLY A 500 9.58 8.93 12.14
N PHE A 501 9.44 8.50 10.88
CA PHE A 501 8.44 9.03 9.95
C PHE A 501 7.02 8.85 10.50
N TYR A 502 6.65 7.66 10.96
CA TYR A 502 5.32 7.40 11.53
C TYR A 502 5.04 8.26 12.76
N LYS A 503 6.02 8.43 13.68
CA LYS A 503 5.87 9.32 14.85
C LYS A 503 5.57 10.78 14.46
N VAL A 504 6.20 11.24 13.37
CA VAL A 504 5.90 12.59 12.84
C VAL A 504 4.47 12.63 12.29
N MET A 505 4.06 11.64 11.51
CA MET A 505 2.73 11.59 10.94
C MET A 505 1.62 11.46 12.00
N GLU A 506 1.84 10.65 13.03
CA GLU A 506 0.92 10.54 14.19
C GLU A 506 0.70 11.90 14.88
N ARG A 507 1.78 12.64 15.09
CA ARG A 507 1.72 14.00 15.68
C ARG A 507 0.98 14.98 14.76
N ILE A 508 1.20 14.89 13.45
CA ILE A 508 0.49 15.72 12.45
C ILE A 508 -1.00 15.41 12.50
N ARG A 509 -1.39 14.13 12.44
CA ARG A 509 -2.79 13.72 12.45
C ARG A 509 -3.50 14.03 13.76
N ALA A 510 -2.80 13.92 14.89
CA ALA A 510 -3.34 14.33 16.19
C ALA A 510 -3.67 15.84 16.27
N LYS A 511 -2.88 16.69 15.57
CA LYS A 511 -3.08 18.14 15.57
C LYS A 511 -3.95 18.65 14.43
N TYR A 512 -3.88 18.00 13.27
CA TYR A 512 -4.53 18.40 12.03
C TYR A 512 -5.33 17.23 11.43
N PRO A 513 -6.37 16.73 12.13
CA PRO A 513 -7.11 15.55 11.70
C PRO A 513 -7.86 15.75 10.37
N ASP A 514 -8.31 16.96 10.07
CA ASP A 514 -9.19 17.26 8.93
C ASP A 514 -8.43 17.71 7.66
N VAL A 515 -7.10 17.92 7.74
CA VAL A 515 -6.30 18.34 6.58
C VAL A 515 -6.07 17.16 5.66
N LEU A 516 -6.39 17.31 4.39
CA LEU A 516 -6.09 16.29 3.39
C LEU A 516 -4.58 16.25 3.09
N ILE A 517 -3.99 15.06 3.06
CA ILE A 517 -2.56 14.89 2.77
C ILE A 517 -2.39 13.90 1.61
N GLN A 518 -1.79 14.39 0.52
CA GLN A 518 -1.38 13.55 -0.61
C GLN A 518 0.05 13.06 -0.40
N ALA A 519 0.27 11.75 -0.45
CA ALA A 519 1.60 11.15 -0.47
C ALA A 519 2.19 11.21 -1.88
N CYS A 520 3.36 11.83 -2.00
CA CYS A 520 4.23 11.76 -3.17
C CYS A 520 5.63 11.30 -2.72
N ALA A 521 6.29 10.48 -3.51
CA ALA A 521 7.68 10.11 -3.29
C ALA A 521 8.37 9.94 -4.66
N SER A 522 8.57 11.04 -5.39
CA SER A 522 8.86 11.04 -6.82
C SER A 522 7.81 10.19 -7.57
N GLY A 523 6.55 10.56 -7.46
CA GLY A 523 5.46 9.71 -7.92
C GLY A 523 5.15 8.59 -6.93
N GLY A 524 5.00 7.36 -7.42
CA GLY A 524 4.56 6.19 -6.70
C GLY A 524 5.61 5.49 -5.83
N GLY A 525 6.58 6.21 -5.29
CA GLY A 525 7.63 5.62 -4.46
C GLY A 525 7.19 5.21 -3.04
N ARG A 526 5.99 5.59 -2.60
CA ARG A 526 5.44 5.28 -1.26
C ARG A 526 3.96 4.93 -1.36
N VAL A 527 3.64 3.90 -2.18
CA VAL A 527 2.28 3.40 -2.38
C VAL A 527 2.13 2.09 -1.62
N GLU A 528 1.80 2.17 -0.33
CA GLU A 528 1.63 1.02 0.56
C GLU A 528 0.78 1.41 1.79
N TYR A 529 0.25 0.41 2.50
CA TYR A 529 -0.73 0.63 3.56
C TYR A 529 -0.15 1.21 4.87
N GLY A 530 1.16 1.14 5.11
CA GLY A 530 1.79 1.80 6.25
C GLY A 530 1.73 3.32 6.14
N ALA A 531 1.94 3.87 4.93
CA ALA A 531 1.76 5.28 4.64
C ALA A 531 0.27 5.67 4.61
N LEU A 532 -0.58 4.86 3.96
CA LEU A 532 -2.01 5.16 3.81
C LEU A 532 -2.77 5.30 5.14
N LYS A 533 -2.26 4.75 6.25
CA LYS A 533 -2.76 5.04 7.60
C LYS A 533 -2.76 6.54 7.95
N TYR A 534 -1.95 7.33 7.24
CA TYR A 534 -1.75 8.76 7.50
C TYR A 534 -2.08 9.64 6.29
N PHE A 535 -2.23 9.06 5.10
CA PHE A 535 -2.47 9.79 3.86
C PHE A 535 -3.85 9.48 3.29
N ASP A 536 -4.41 10.47 2.60
CA ASP A 536 -5.74 10.41 1.97
C ASP A 536 -5.65 10.01 0.50
N GLU A 537 -4.49 10.24 -0.10
CA GLU A 537 -4.24 10.04 -1.52
C GLU A 537 -2.77 9.71 -1.77
N VAL A 538 -2.49 8.95 -2.82
CA VAL A 538 -1.15 8.74 -3.34
C VAL A 538 -1.02 9.31 -4.76
N TRP A 539 0.07 9.99 -5.03
CA TRP A 539 0.48 10.33 -6.38
C TRP A 539 1.10 9.08 -7.02
N THR A 540 0.33 8.37 -7.83
CA THR A 540 0.70 7.02 -8.31
C THR A 540 1.91 7.01 -9.24
N SER A 541 2.19 8.12 -9.93
CA SER A 541 3.36 8.29 -10.79
C SER A 541 3.55 9.75 -11.19
N ASP A 542 4.81 10.17 -11.31
CA ASP A 542 5.18 11.44 -11.98
C ASP A 542 4.92 11.40 -13.49
N ASN A 543 4.64 10.21 -14.04
CA ASN A 543 4.25 10.09 -15.44
C ASN A 543 2.75 10.31 -15.59
N THR A 544 2.39 11.48 -16.12
CA THR A 544 1.01 11.92 -16.37
C THR A 544 0.49 11.54 -17.76
N GLU A 545 1.32 10.90 -18.60
CA GLU A 545 0.95 10.50 -19.95
C GLU A 545 -0.12 9.40 -19.92
N ALA A 546 -1.23 9.64 -20.59
CA ALA A 546 -2.45 8.81 -20.49
C ALA A 546 -2.25 7.34 -20.92
N LEU A 547 -1.42 7.06 -21.93
CA LEU A 547 -1.12 5.68 -22.34
C LEU A 547 -0.28 4.94 -21.30
N SER A 548 0.69 5.59 -20.68
CA SER A 548 1.49 5.05 -19.59
C SER A 548 0.63 4.78 -18.36
N ARG A 549 -0.30 5.70 -18.05
CA ARG A 549 -1.24 5.59 -16.92
C ARG A 549 -2.19 4.40 -17.05
N ALA A 550 -2.49 3.95 -18.27
CA ALA A 550 -3.29 2.74 -18.48
C ALA A 550 -2.74 1.52 -17.71
N ARG A 551 -1.41 1.34 -17.73
CA ARG A 551 -0.75 0.23 -17.01
C ARG A 551 -0.53 0.55 -15.54
N ILE A 552 -0.10 1.77 -15.22
CA ILE A 552 0.17 2.21 -13.84
C ILE A 552 -1.11 2.12 -13.00
N GLN A 553 -2.22 2.66 -13.47
CA GLN A 553 -3.50 2.64 -12.75
C GLN A 553 -4.11 1.23 -12.69
N TYR A 554 -3.97 0.43 -13.75
CA TYR A 554 -4.42 -0.96 -13.74
C TYR A 554 -3.67 -1.78 -12.68
N GLY A 555 -2.34 -1.73 -12.68
CA GLY A 555 -1.53 -2.45 -11.68
C GLY A 555 -1.83 -1.98 -10.26
N THR A 556 -1.84 -0.67 -10.02
CA THR A 556 -2.19 -0.09 -8.70
C THR A 556 -3.54 -0.58 -8.22
N SER A 557 -4.54 -0.68 -9.11
CA SER A 557 -5.90 -1.12 -8.78
C SER A 557 -6.01 -2.57 -8.32
N LEU A 558 -4.98 -3.42 -8.50
CA LEU A 558 -4.99 -4.78 -7.99
C LEU A 558 -5.02 -4.82 -6.45
N PHE A 559 -4.39 -3.82 -5.81
CA PHE A 559 -4.21 -3.80 -4.37
C PHE A 559 -4.84 -2.57 -3.70
N TYR A 560 -4.96 -1.44 -4.42
CA TYR A 560 -5.37 -0.15 -3.85
C TYR A 560 -6.63 0.38 -4.55
N PRO A 561 -7.64 0.86 -3.79
CA PRO A 561 -8.89 1.39 -4.37
C PRO A 561 -8.69 2.73 -5.07
N ALA A 562 -9.60 3.05 -6.00
CA ALA A 562 -9.55 4.29 -6.77
C ALA A 562 -9.57 5.57 -5.91
N VAL A 563 -10.14 5.49 -4.71
CA VAL A 563 -10.20 6.62 -3.76
C VAL A 563 -8.82 7.17 -3.38
N VAL A 564 -7.75 6.38 -3.48
CA VAL A 564 -6.38 6.86 -3.20
C VAL A 564 -5.60 7.25 -4.44
N MET A 565 -6.07 6.92 -5.65
CA MET A 565 -5.28 7.07 -6.87
C MET A 565 -5.39 8.47 -7.49
N GLY A 566 -4.43 9.35 -7.22
CA GLY A 566 -4.28 10.63 -7.93
C GLY A 566 -4.04 10.40 -9.43
N SER A 567 -4.87 11.02 -10.27
CA SER A 567 -4.83 10.86 -11.73
C SER A 567 -5.10 12.19 -12.42
N HIS A 568 -4.08 12.73 -13.10
CA HIS A 568 -4.16 14.06 -13.69
C HIS A 568 -4.13 14.04 -15.22
N VAL A 569 -4.89 14.96 -15.80
CA VAL A 569 -4.84 15.29 -17.23
C VAL A 569 -3.63 16.18 -17.48
N SER A 570 -2.70 15.73 -18.30
CA SER A 570 -1.50 16.50 -18.69
C SER A 570 -1.64 17.21 -20.04
N ALA A 571 -0.64 18.02 -20.36
CA ALA A 571 -0.52 18.66 -21.67
C ALA A 571 -0.28 17.64 -22.79
N THR A 572 -0.51 18.08 -24.04
CA THR A 572 -0.15 17.33 -25.25
C THR A 572 0.55 18.28 -26.23
N PRO A 573 1.73 17.89 -26.79
CA PRO A 573 2.53 16.68 -26.50
C PRO A 573 2.90 16.59 -25.02
N ASN A 574 2.92 15.34 -24.49
CA ASN A 574 3.33 15.14 -23.10
C ASN A 574 4.83 15.42 -22.92
N HIS A 575 5.21 16.11 -21.86
CA HIS A 575 6.59 16.58 -21.65
C HIS A 575 7.61 15.45 -21.40
N GLN A 576 7.18 14.30 -20.87
CA GLN A 576 8.07 13.15 -20.62
C GLN A 576 8.20 12.22 -21.81
N THR A 577 7.10 11.93 -22.50
CA THR A 577 7.05 10.91 -23.55
C THR A 577 7.03 11.46 -24.95
N GLY A 578 6.67 12.73 -25.13
CA GLY A 578 6.43 13.35 -26.44
C GLY A 578 5.15 12.88 -27.13
N ASN A 579 4.37 11.98 -26.52
CA ASN A 579 3.15 11.45 -27.11
C ASN A 579 2.08 12.53 -27.27
N ILE A 580 1.34 12.42 -28.38
CA ILE A 580 0.17 13.25 -28.67
C ILE A 580 -1.08 12.38 -28.50
N THR A 581 -1.91 12.72 -27.53
CA THR A 581 -3.13 11.99 -27.20
C THR A 581 -4.36 12.91 -27.20
N PRO A 582 -5.53 12.45 -27.69
CA PRO A 582 -6.77 13.24 -27.68
C PRO A 582 -7.19 13.67 -26.29
N ILE A 583 -7.80 14.86 -26.17
CA ILE A 583 -8.30 15.37 -24.88
C ILE A 583 -9.27 14.41 -24.20
N LYS A 584 -10.18 13.78 -24.98
CA LYS A 584 -11.11 12.79 -24.47
C LYS A 584 -10.40 11.60 -23.81
N PHE A 585 -9.38 11.02 -24.48
CA PHE A 585 -8.63 9.89 -23.95
C PHE A 585 -7.90 10.26 -22.64
N ARG A 586 -7.31 11.45 -22.57
CA ARG A 586 -6.65 11.96 -21.36
C ARG A 586 -7.62 12.10 -20.19
N PHE A 587 -8.80 12.69 -20.43
CA PHE A 587 -9.83 12.82 -19.38
C PHE A 587 -10.43 11.46 -18.99
N ASP A 588 -10.82 10.60 -19.93
CA ASP A 588 -11.41 9.31 -19.63
C ASP A 588 -10.45 8.42 -18.84
N MET A 589 -9.12 8.54 -19.08
CA MET A 589 -8.11 7.84 -18.28
C MET A 589 -8.01 8.42 -16.86
N ALA A 590 -7.98 9.74 -16.72
CA ALA A 590 -7.88 10.40 -15.42
C ALA A 590 -9.13 10.21 -14.57
N CYS A 591 -10.32 10.16 -15.19
CA CYS A 591 -11.59 9.97 -14.50
C CYS A 591 -11.78 8.57 -13.90
N ALA A 592 -10.94 7.59 -14.25
CA ALA A 592 -10.96 6.27 -13.59
C ALA A 592 -10.25 6.26 -12.22
N GLY A 593 -9.81 7.41 -11.72
CA GLY A 593 -9.24 7.67 -10.40
C GLY A 593 -9.69 9.03 -9.87
N ARG A 594 -8.90 9.65 -8.99
CA ARG A 594 -9.12 11.01 -8.49
C ARG A 594 -8.71 12.02 -9.55
N LEU A 595 -9.70 12.62 -10.19
CA LEU A 595 -9.48 13.54 -11.30
C LEU A 595 -8.77 14.82 -10.85
N GLY A 596 -7.66 15.12 -11.48
CA GLY A 596 -6.99 16.41 -11.47
C GLY A 596 -6.52 16.81 -12.87
N MET A 597 -5.95 17.99 -12.95
CA MET A 597 -5.24 18.50 -14.11
C MET A 597 -3.84 19.01 -13.69
N GLU A 598 -2.87 18.82 -14.56
CA GLU A 598 -1.51 19.26 -14.32
C GLU A 598 -0.91 19.79 -15.64
N LEU A 599 -1.26 21.01 -15.98
CA LEU A 599 -0.91 21.68 -17.23
C LEU A 599 -1.13 23.20 -17.12
N GLN A 600 -0.68 23.95 -18.11
CA GLN A 600 -1.01 25.38 -18.23
C GLN A 600 -2.33 25.53 -19.01
N PRO A 601 -3.46 25.89 -18.36
CA PRO A 601 -4.77 25.93 -19.03
C PRO A 601 -4.84 26.88 -20.23
N ARG A 602 -4.01 27.93 -20.25
CA ARG A 602 -3.97 28.88 -21.37
C ARG A 602 -3.35 28.34 -22.65
N GLN A 603 -2.64 27.20 -22.55
CA GLN A 603 -2.13 26.51 -23.72
C GLN A 603 -3.16 25.57 -24.37
N MET A 604 -4.31 25.35 -23.70
CA MET A 604 -5.43 24.58 -24.26
C MET A 604 -6.18 25.43 -25.31
N THR A 605 -6.67 24.75 -26.36
CA THR A 605 -7.60 25.38 -27.31
C THR A 605 -8.97 25.64 -26.65
N ASP A 606 -9.82 26.46 -27.28
CA ASP A 606 -11.16 26.74 -26.77
C ASP A 606 -12.04 25.48 -26.76
N GLU A 607 -11.88 24.60 -27.75
CA GLU A 607 -12.56 23.30 -27.84
C GLU A 607 -12.12 22.39 -26.70
N GLU A 608 -10.82 22.35 -26.40
CA GLU A 608 -10.29 21.55 -25.28
C GLU A 608 -10.80 22.08 -23.93
N ARG A 609 -10.85 23.40 -23.73
CA ARG A 609 -11.43 23.98 -22.50
C ARG A 609 -12.93 23.70 -22.36
N GLN A 610 -13.69 23.75 -23.46
CA GLN A 610 -15.12 23.39 -23.45
C GLN A 610 -15.31 21.91 -23.13
N PHE A 611 -14.48 21.03 -23.73
CA PHE A 611 -14.50 19.62 -23.42
C PHE A 611 -14.18 19.37 -21.93
N ALA A 612 -13.12 19.99 -21.40
CA ALA A 612 -12.73 19.87 -20.00
C ALA A 612 -13.88 20.24 -19.04
N ARG A 613 -14.59 21.36 -19.28
CA ARG A 613 -15.75 21.76 -18.48
C ARG A 613 -16.82 20.67 -18.44
N ARG A 614 -17.16 20.09 -19.61
CA ARG A 614 -18.17 19.02 -19.69
C ARG A 614 -17.69 17.75 -18.98
N ALA A 615 -16.44 17.34 -19.19
CA ALA A 615 -15.89 16.13 -18.60
C ALA A 615 -15.78 16.25 -17.07
N ILE A 616 -15.37 17.40 -16.53
CA ILE A 616 -15.34 17.68 -15.09
C ILE A 616 -16.73 17.64 -14.50
N ALA A 617 -17.73 18.27 -15.17
CA ALA A 617 -19.12 18.24 -14.72
C ALA A 617 -19.67 16.81 -14.71
N SER A 618 -19.46 16.04 -15.79
CA SER A 618 -19.86 14.63 -15.85
C SER A 618 -19.18 13.79 -14.77
N TYR A 619 -17.87 13.97 -14.53
CA TYR A 619 -17.15 13.23 -13.49
C TYR A 619 -17.79 13.40 -12.11
N LYS A 620 -18.22 14.60 -11.77
CA LYS A 620 -18.88 14.90 -10.49
C LYS A 620 -20.22 14.16 -10.31
N GLU A 621 -20.89 13.75 -11.40
CA GLU A 621 -22.12 12.94 -11.34
C GLU A 621 -21.86 11.52 -10.86
N TYR A 622 -20.70 10.94 -11.17
CA TYR A 622 -20.42 9.53 -10.93
C TYR A 622 -19.16 9.25 -10.09
N ARG A 623 -18.42 10.27 -9.68
CA ARG A 623 -17.15 10.08 -8.93
C ARG A 623 -17.30 9.21 -7.68
N ASP A 624 -18.45 9.28 -6.99
CA ASP A 624 -18.70 8.47 -5.80
C ASP A 624 -18.77 6.98 -6.14
N ILE A 625 -19.25 6.62 -7.33
CA ILE A 625 -19.26 5.24 -7.80
C ILE A 625 -17.82 4.77 -8.05
N VAL A 626 -16.97 5.61 -8.63
CA VAL A 626 -15.55 5.29 -8.85
C VAL A 626 -14.81 5.14 -7.53
N MET A 627 -15.04 6.06 -6.57
CA MET A 627 -14.33 6.10 -5.29
C MET A 627 -14.74 4.97 -4.35
N GLN A 628 -16.05 4.69 -4.25
CA GLN A 628 -16.63 3.82 -3.22
C GLN A 628 -17.16 2.49 -3.77
N GLY A 629 -17.32 2.37 -5.08
CA GLY A 629 -17.86 1.19 -5.73
C GLY A 629 -16.90 0.00 -5.80
N ASP A 630 -17.45 -1.13 -6.17
CA ASP A 630 -16.74 -2.37 -6.46
C ASP A 630 -16.10 -2.31 -7.85
N LEU A 631 -14.78 -2.52 -7.93
CA LEU A 631 -14.06 -2.56 -9.19
C LEU A 631 -14.10 -3.98 -9.81
N TYR A 632 -14.44 -4.02 -11.09
CA TYR A 632 -14.31 -5.18 -11.97
C TYR A 632 -13.46 -4.81 -13.19
N ARG A 633 -12.35 -5.51 -13.39
CA ARG A 633 -11.47 -5.34 -14.55
C ARG A 633 -11.91 -6.27 -15.68
N ILE A 634 -12.07 -5.73 -16.88
CA ILE A 634 -12.54 -6.46 -18.06
C ILE A 634 -11.41 -6.46 -19.10
N GLY A 635 -10.69 -7.58 -19.23
CA GLY A 635 -9.42 -7.61 -19.97
C GLY A 635 -8.30 -6.87 -19.24
N THR A 636 -7.19 -6.65 -19.93
CA THR A 636 -5.99 -6.05 -19.36
C THR A 636 -5.26 -5.18 -20.40
N PRO A 637 -4.57 -4.10 -19.99
CA PRO A 637 -3.75 -3.29 -20.91
C PRO A 637 -2.56 -4.06 -21.50
N TYR A 638 -2.31 -5.28 -21.04
CA TYR A 638 -1.25 -6.17 -21.56
C TYR A 638 -1.77 -7.13 -22.62
N ASP A 639 -3.07 -7.25 -22.82
CA ASP A 639 -3.67 -8.15 -23.82
C ASP A 639 -3.24 -7.80 -25.26
N LYS A 640 -3.17 -8.82 -26.10
CA LYS A 640 -2.86 -8.65 -27.53
C LYS A 640 -3.85 -7.75 -28.24
N SER A 641 -5.11 -7.74 -27.81
CA SER A 641 -6.15 -6.84 -28.34
C SER A 641 -5.85 -5.37 -28.07
N GLY A 642 -5.09 -5.04 -27.01
CA GLY A 642 -4.89 -3.69 -26.54
C GLY A 642 -6.17 -2.99 -26.09
N CYS A 643 -7.27 -3.74 -25.91
CA CYS A 643 -8.55 -3.22 -25.44
C CYS A 643 -8.84 -3.77 -24.06
N TYR A 644 -9.21 -2.90 -23.12
CA TYR A 644 -9.61 -3.29 -21.77
C TYR A 644 -10.63 -2.30 -21.20
N GLY A 645 -11.28 -2.67 -20.10
CA GLY A 645 -12.20 -1.82 -19.37
C GLY A 645 -12.04 -1.90 -17.86
N LEU A 646 -12.44 -0.84 -17.20
CA LEU A 646 -12.60 -0.75 -15.74
C LEU A 646 -14.05 -0.44 -15.46
N MET A 647 -14.72 -1.27 -14.68
CA MET A 647 -16.11 -1.08 -14.32
C MET A 647 -16.25 -0.94 -12.81
N TYR A 648 -16.77 0.17 -12.37
CA TYR A 648 -17.10 0.43 -10.98
C TYR A 648 -18.61 0.30 -10.78
N VAL A 649 -19.02 -0.48 -9.79
CA VAL A 649 -20.44 -0.75 -9.47
C VAL A 649 -20.73 -0.24 -8.07
N SER A 650 -21.78 0.55 -7.90
CA SER A 650 -22.20 1.01 -6.57
C SER A 650 -22.56 -0.17 -5.67
N LYS A 651 -22.39 -0.02 -4.35
CA LYS A 651 -22.61 -1.10 -3.38
C LYS A 651 -24.06 -1.63 -3.39
N ASP A 652 -25.02 -0.79 -3.72
CA ASP A 652 -26.42 -1.16 -3.88
C ASP A 652 -26.78 -1.70 -5.28
N ARG A 653 -25.78 -1.76 -6.19
CA ARG A 653 -25.88 -2.21 -7.59
C ARG A 653 -26.88 -1.44 -8.46
N LYS A 654 -27.28 -0.24 -8.02
CA LYS A 654 -28.21 0.59 -8.80
C LYS A 654 -27.53 1.39 -9.89
N GLN A 655 -26.25 1.68 -9.72
CA GLN A 655 -25.46 2.44 -10.68
C GLN A 655 -24.13 1.76 -10.95
N ALA A 656 -23.62 1.96 -12.16
CA ALA A 656 -22.26 1.55 -12.51
C ALA A 656 -21.66 2.50 -13.54
N VAL A 657 -20.32 2.57 -13.57
CA VAL A 657 -19.59 3.32 -14.58
C VAL A 657 -18.58 2.39 -15.23
N LEU A 658 -18.66 2.27 -16.54
CA LEU A 658 -17.73 1.50 -17.36
C LEU A 658 -16.81 2.45 -18.14
N PHE A 659 -15.52 2.32 -17.94
CA PHE A 659 -14.48 2.93 -18.77
C PHE A 659 -13.94 1.87 -19.73
N THR A 660 -13.81 2.23 -21.02
CA THR A 660 -13.23 1.36 -22.04
C THR A 660 -12.14 2.09 -22.81
N TYR A 661 -11.06 1.37 -23.14
CA TYR A 661 -9.87 1.96 -23.76
C TYR A 661 -9.36 1.09 -24.92
N SER A 662 -8.88 1.76 -25.98
CA SER A 662 -8.16 1.16 -27.11
C SER A 662 -6.72 1.70 -27.15
N LEU A 663 -5.76 0.86 -26.76
CA LEU A 663 -4.34 1.22 -26.65
C LEU A 663 -3.54 0.89 -27.92
N ARG A 664 -4.13 0.11 -28.84
CA ARG A 664 -3.49 -0.32 -30.09
C ARG A 664 -4.54 -0.41 -31.20
N TYR A 665 -4.12 -0.19 -32.44
CA TYR A 665 -4.97 -0.47 -33.58
C TYR A 665 -4.95 -1.97 -33.89
N GLN A 666 -6.12 -2.61 -33.89
CA GLN A 666 -6.27 -4.05 -34.14
C GLN A 666 -7.23 -4.36 -35.32
N GLY A 667 -7.78 -3.32 -35.95
CA GLY A 667 -8.90 -3.50 -36.88
C GLY A 667 -10.25 -3.58 -36.15
N ARG A 668 -11.31 -3.12 -36.79
CA ARG A 668 -12.64 -2.99 -36.17
C ARG A 668 -13.28 -4.33 -35.74
N SER A 669 -12.94 -5.43 -36.44
CA SER A 669 -13.51 -6.74 -36.16
C SER A 669 -12.88 -7.46 -34.95
N LEU A 670 -11.77 -6.95 -34.42
CA LEU A 670 -11.01 -7.57 -33.32
C LEU A 670 -11.25 -6.95 -31.96
N ILE A 671 -12.15 -5.94 -31.86
CA ILE A 671 -12.54 -5.35 -30.58
C ILE A 671 -13.30 -6.41 -29.77
N PRO A 672 -12.84 -6.76 -28.56
CA PRO A 672 -13.48 -7.79 -27.75
C PRO A 672 -14.86 -7.32 -27.27
N LYS A 673 -15.74 -8.27 -26.96
CA LYS A 673 -16.96 -8.00 -26.22
C LYS A 673 -16.62 -7.76 -24.75
N PHE A 674 -17.18 -6.70 -24.20
CA PHE A 674 -17.09 -6.37 -22.77
C PHE A 674 -18.29 -7.01 -22.07
N ARG A 675 -18.04 -8.10 -21.33
CA ARG A 675 -19.03 -8.75 -20.47
C ARG A 675 -18.99 -8.05 -19.11
N LEU A 676 -20.09 -7.38 -18.79
CA LEU A 676 -20.17 -6.56 -17.60
C LEU A 676 -20.40 -7.42 -16.36
N GLN A 677 -19.83 -7.01 -15.24
CA GLN A 677 -19.86 -7.80 -14.01
C GLN A 677 -20.40 -6.99 -12.83
N GLY A 678 -20.82 -7.68 -11.77
CA GLY A 678 -21.28 -7.04 -10.53
C GLY A 678 -22.71 -6.52 -10.57
N LEU A 679 -23.38 -6.52 -11.72
CA LEU A 679 -24.76 -6.09 -11.89
C LEU A 679 -25.75 -7.13 -11.33
N ASP A 680 -26.94 -6.67 -10.92
CA ASP A 680 -28.03 -7.59 -10.60
C ASP A 680 -28.60 -8.20 -11.91
N PRO A 681 -28.60 -9.53 -12.06
CA PRO A 681 -29.03 -10.17 -13.30
C PRO A 681 -30.46 -9.82 -13.73
N LYS A 682 -31.36 -9.58 -12.77
CA LYS A 682 -32.80 -9.36 -13.01
C LYS A 682 -33.17 -7.90 -13.25
N THR A 683 -32.27 -6.97 -12.91
CA THR A 683 -32.49 -5.53 -13.02
C THR A 683 -32.18 -5.04 -14.43
N GLY A 684 -33.03 -4.18 -15.00
CA GLY A 684 -32.78 -3.44 -16.23
C GLY A 684 -31.84 -2.26 -15.96
N TYR A 685 -30.86 -2.08 -16.83
CA TYR A 685 -29.91 -0.96 -16.74
C TYR A 685 -29.93 -0.16 -18.04
N THR A 686 -30.30 1.13 -17.93
CA THR A 686 -30.18 2.07 -19.04
C THR A 686 -28.74 2.56 -19.15
N ILE A 687 -28.15 2.48 -20.34
CA ILE A 687 -26.76 2.87 -20.61
C ILE A 687 -26.71 4.23 -21.27
N ARG A 688 -25.91 5.16 -20.73
CA ARG A 688 -25.66 6.49 -21.31
C ARG A 688 -24.17 6.70 -21.52
N GLU A 689 -23.77 6.98 -22.77
CA GLU A 689 -22.38 7.37 -23.07
C GLU A 689 -22.14 8.82 -22.67
N LEU A 690 -21.05 9.07 -21.95
CA LEU A 690 -20.62 10.39 -21.46
C LEU A 690 -19.45 10.93 -22.30
N ASN A 691 -19.19 12.23 -22.17
CA ASN A 691 -18.05 12.90 -22.82
C ASN A 691 -18.07 12.79 -24.35
N VAL A 692 -19.26 12.78 -24.96
CA VAL A 692 -19.46 12.79 -26.41
C VAL A 692 -20.58 13.75 -26.78
N ASP A 693 -20.50 14.37 -27.98
CA ASP A 693 -21.60 15.18 -28.50
C ASP A 693 -22.71 14.28 -29.08
N LYS A 694 -22.32 13.16 -29.69
CA LYS A 694 -23.21 12.15 -30.23
C LYS A 694 -22.56 10.78 -30.13
N SER A 695 -23.25 9.85 -29.48
CA SER A 695 -22.78 8.47 -29.37
C SER A 695 -22.75 7.75 -30.73
N ARG A 696 -21.74 6.91 -30.91
CA ARG A 696 -21.64 5.96 -32.03
C ARG A 696 -22.07 4.55 -31.63
N ASN A 697 -22.44 4.37 -30.37
CA ASN A 697 -22.75 3.07 -29.80
C ASN A 697 -24.23 2.76 -29.93
N TRP A 698 -24.55 1.59 -30.51
CA TRP A 698 -25.92 1.14 -30.76
C TRP A 698 -26.74 0.92 -29.49
N PHE A 699 -26.08 0.75 -28.36
CA PHE A 699 -26.67 0.51 -27.05
C PHE A 699 -26.89 1.78 -26.23
N ASP A 700 -26.42 2.94 -26.68
CA ASP A 700 -26.62 4.22 -26.00
C ASP A 700 -28.11 4.57 -25.90
N GLY A 701 -28.58 4.99 -24.73
CA GLY A 701 -29.97 5.28 -24.41
C GLY A 701 -30.91 4.07 -24.34
N LYS A 702 -30.36 2.83 -24.32
CA LYS A 702 -31.15 1.61 -24.24
C LYS A 702 -31.00 0.89 -22.92
N THR A 703 -32.02 0.14 -22.56
CA THR A 703 -32.09 -0.67 -21.33
C THR A 703 -31.82 -2.14 -21.64
N PHE A 704 -31.00 -2.79 -20.83
CA PHE A 704 -30.68 -4.20 -20.92
C PHE A 704 -30.67 -4.84 -19.53
N SER A 705 -31.09 -6.09 -19.41
CA SER A 705 -30.96 -6.82 -18.14
C SER A 705 -29.49 -7.03 -17.76
N GLY A 706 -29.19 -7.04 -16.46
CA GLY A 706 -27.83 -7.38 -15.98
C GLY A 706 -27.38 -8.75 -16.48
N GLU A 707 -28.28 -9.71 -16.63
CA GLU A 707 -27.99 -11.03 -17.22
C GLU A 707 -27.49 -10.91 -18.67
N MET A 708 -28.18 -10.14 -19.53
CA MET A 708 -27.74 -9.90 -20.91
C MET A 708 -26.37 -9.23 -20.94
N LEU A 709 -26.17 -8.21 -20.11
CA LEU A 709 -24.90 -7.49 -20.03
C LEU A 709 -23.74 -8.37 -19.56
N SER A 710 -24.01 -9.31 -18.65
CA SER A 710 -23.00 -10.23 -18.13
C SER A 710 -22.68 -11.38 -19.08
N ASN A 711 -23.69 -11.96 -19.76
CA ASN A 711 -23.51 -13.15 -20.58
C ASN A 711 -23.16 -12.81 -22.04
N ALA A 712 -23.88 -11.86 -22.65
CA ALA A 712 -23.65 -11.46 -24.05
C ALA A 712 -22.66 -10.27 -24.15
N GLY A 713 -22.72 -9.34 -23.18
CA GLY A 713 -21.87 -8.15 -23.14
C GLY A 713 -22.25 -7.10 -24.20
N ILE A 714 -21.48 -6.03 -24.22
CA ILE A 714 -21.57 -4.95 -25.21
C ILE A 714 -20.25 -4.83 -26.00
N ASN A 715 -20.35 -4.17 -27.14
CA ASN A 715 -19.22 -3.97 -28.04
C ASN A 715 -19.07 -2.48 -28.34
N PRO A 716 -18.31 -1.71 -27.53
CA PRO A 716 -18.08 -0.29 -27.73
C PRO A 716 -17.37 0.00 -29.06
N SER A 717 -17.78 1.09 -29.71
CA SER A 717 -17.17 1.54 -30.96
C SER A 717 -15.83 2.25 -30.69
N MET A 718 -14.72 1.52 -30.83
CA MET A 718 -13.37 2.01 -30.63
C MET A 718 -12.48 1.73 -31.85
N PRO A 719 -12.76 2.36 -33.04
CA PRO A 719 -12.11 2.02 -34.29
C PRO A 719 -10.65 2.49 -34.41
N LYS A 720 -10.17 3.34 -33.50
CA LYS A 720 -8.84 3.95 -33.57
C LYS A 720 -8.06 3.70 -32.27
N ILE A 721 -6.75 3.83 -32.36
CA ILE A 721 -5.88 3.97 -31.19
C ILE A 721 -6.27 5.24 -30.42
N TYR A 722 -6.26 5.17 -29.09
CA TYR A 722 -6.70 6.21 -28.18
C TYR A 722 -8.20 6.54 -28.24
N ASP A 723 -9.02 5.66 -28.85
CA ASP A 723 -10.46 5.72 -28.61
C ASP A 723 -10.75 5.23 -27.17
N SER A 724 -11.69 5.91 -26.52
CA SER A 724 -12.16 5.59 -25.18
C SER A 724 -13.65 5.86 -25.04
N GLY A 725 -14.31 5.18 -24.12
CA GLY A 725 -15.70 5.38 -23.78
C GLY A 725 -15.91 5.41 -22.28
N VAL A 726 -16.79 6.27 -21.81
CA VAL A 726 -17.31 6.31 -20.44
C VAL A 726 -18.81 6.10 -20.49
N PHE A 727 -19.30 5.06 -19.86
CA PHE A 727 -20.71 4.67 -19.89
C PHE A 727 -21.26 4.62 -18.47
N LEU A 728 -22.26 5.47 -18.21
CA LEU A 728 -23.04 5.43 -16.97
C LEU A 728 -24.22 4.48 -17.16
N LEU A 729 -24.34 3.51 -16.27
CA LEU A 729 -25.45 2.57 -16.19
C LEU A 729 -26.31 2.93 -14.98
N THR A 730 -27.63 3.02 -15.19
CA THR A 730 -28.59 3.33 -14.12
C THR A 730 -29.69 2.28 -14.13
N ALA A 731 -29.98 1.68 -12.98
CA ALA A 731 -31.06 0.75 -12.78
C ALA A 731 -32.43 1.45 -12.95
N GLU A 732 -33.36 0.78 -13.61
CA GLU A 732 -34.77 1.23 -13.75
C GLU A 732 -35.64 0.80 -12.59
#